data_ad0187b3049c2baa98bf2560b84cdf50
#
_entry.id   ad0187b3049c2baa98bf2560b84cdf50
#
_cell.length_a   1.000
_cell.length_b   1.000
_cell.length_c   1.000
_cell.angle_alpha   90.00
_cell.angle_beta   90.00
_cell.angle_gamma   90.00
#
_symmetry.space_group_name_H-M   'P 1'
#
loop_
_entity.id
_entity.type
_entity.pdbx_description
1 polymer ?
#
loop_
_entity_poly.entity_id
_entity_poly.type
_entity_poly.pdbx_seq_one_letter_code
_entity_poly.pdbx_strand_id
1 'polypeptide(L)'
;MLARVRRSGSYSSPAVSAARLFCTRSIRDTLAKKSRDGESDEAGFGGESLKLQSGFHEIKGLDDAIDLFGYMVRSRPLPSVIDFCKLMGVVVRMGRPDVVISLHKKMEMLRMPCNAYSFTILMKCFCSCSKLPFALSTFGKITKLGFHPTVVTFNTLLHGLCVEDRISEALDLFHQMCKPNVVTFTTLMNGLCREGRVVEAVALLDRMLEDGLQPNQITYGTIVDGMCKMGDTVSALNLLRKMEEVSHIIPNVVIYNTIIDGLWKDGRHSDAHNLFIEMQEKEIFPDIVTYNCMINGFCISGRWSDAEQLLQEMLERKINPDVVTFSALINAFVKEGKFFEAEELYDEMLPRSIIPSTVTYSSMIDGFCKQNRLDAAEHMFYLTPTKGCSPDIITFNTLIAGYCRAKRVDDGIKLLHEMTEAGLVANTITYTTLIHGFCQVGDLNAAQDLLQEMISSGVCPNVVTCNTLLDGLCDNGKLKDALEMFKAMQKSKMDIDASRPFNGVEPDVQTYNILICGLINEGKFLEAEELYEEMPHRGIVPDTITYSSMIDGLCKQSRLDEATQMFDSMGSKSFSPDVVTFNTLITGYCKAGMVDDGLELFCEMGQRGIVADAITYITLIYGFRKVDNIDGALDIFQEMISSGVYPDTITIRNMLTGLWSKEELERAVAMLEDLQMSVGYQLEDE
;
A
#
# COMPACT_ATOMS: atom_id res chain seq x y z
N MET A 1 -28.03 14.72 0.88
CA MET A 1 -28.60 13.41 0.50
C MET A 1 -28.47 12.34 1.61
N LEU A 2 -27.46 12.36 2.44
CA LEU A 2 -27.23 11.40 3.53
C LEU A 2 -28.13 11.56 4.78
N ALA A 3 -28.88 12.64 4.89
CA ALA A 3 -29.69 12.95 6.07
C ALA A 3 -30.95 12.09 6.27
N ARG A 4 -31.24 11.10 5.42
CA ARG A 4 -32.48 10.29 5.47
C ARG A 4 -32.37 8.90 6.09
N VAL A 5 -31.19 8.45 6.52
CA VAL A 5 -31.04 7.12 7.11
C VAL A 5 -30.86 7.20 8.62
N ARG A 6 -31.94 7.47 9.33
CA ARG A 6 -32.01 7.32 10.79
C ARG A 6 -32.65 5.96 11.16
N ARG A 7 -31.91 5.19 11.94
CA ARG A 7 -32.30 4.06 12.81
C ARG A 7 -32.52 2.69 12.16
N SER A 8 -31.61 1.78 12.44
CA SER A 8 -31.91 0.49 13.12
C SER A 8 -30.68 -0.44 13.20
N GLY A 9 -30.46 -1.05 14.35
CA GLY A 9 -29.84 -2.37 14.47
C GLY A 9 -28.39 -2.44 14.95
N SER A 10 -28.23 -2.63 16.26
CA SER A 10 -26.99 -3.07 16.92
C SER A 10 -26.62 -4.51 16.54
N TYR A 11 -25.39 -4.77 16.11
CA TYR A 11 -24.72 -6.07 16.26
C TYR A 11 -23.21 -5.89 16.44
N SER A 12 -22.69 -6.56 17.48
CA SER A 12 -21.31 -6.62 17.88
C SER A 12 -20.50 -7.62 17.07
N SER A 13 -19.29 -7.28 16.67
CA SER A 13 -18.29 -8.21 16.14
C SER A 13 -16.93 -8.00 16.82
N PRO A 14 -16.17 -9.08 17.13
CA PRO A 14 -15.01 -8.99 18.00
C PRO A 14 -13.71 -8.65 17.24
N ALA A 15 -12.89 -7.82 17.88
CA ALA A 15 -11.56 -7.44 17.48
C ALA A 15 -10.58 -8.61 17.51
N VAL A 16 -9.82 -8.79 16.43
CA VAL A 16 -8.63 -9.62 16.40
C VAL A 16 -7.45 -8.72 16.03
N SER A 17 -6.65 -8.37 16.99
CA SER A 17 -5.19 -8.26 16.94
C SER A 17 -4.67 -7.38 18.07
N ALA A 18 -3.97 -7.94 19.00
CA ALA A 18 -2.78 -7.39 19.66
C ALA A 18 -2.45 -8.23 20.91
N ALA A 19 -1.63 -9.23 20.77
CA ALA A 19 -0.89 -9.82 21.90
C ALA A 19 0.28 -10.66 21.38
N ARG A 20 1.26 -10.02 20.79
CA ARG A 20 2.63 -10.56 20.74
C ARG A 20 3.47 -9.81 21.76
N LEU A 21 4.07 -10.56 22.70
CA LEU A 21 4.97 -10.16 23.77
C LEU A 21 4.25 -9.84 25.11
N PHE A 22 3.97 -10.92 25.86
CA PHE A 22 4.07 -10.98 27.34
C PHE A 22 3.43 -12.30 27.80
N CYS A 23 4.11 -13.43 27.66
CA CYS A 23 3.59 -14.67 28.28
C CYS A 23 4.60 -15.81 28.37
N THR A 24 5.79 -15.58 28.93
CA THR A 24 6.62 -16.70 29.42
C THR A 24 6.85 -16.66 30.93
N ARG A 25 6.55 -15.54 31.60
CA ARG A 25 6.65 -15.43 33.07
C ARG A 25 5.33 -15.63 33.79
N SER A 26 4.19 -15.16 33.25
CA SER A 26 2.88 -15.20 33.92
C SER A 26 2.30 -16.60 34.08
N ILE A 27 2.54 -17.52 33.12
CA ILE A 27 2.00 -18.89 33.15
C ILE A 27 2.71 -19.76 34.21
N ARG A 28 4.01 -19.55 34.43
CA ARG A 28 4.75 -20.26 35.50
C ARG A 28 4.29 -19.84 36.89
N ASP A 29 4.00 -18.55 37.09
CA ASP A 29 3.60 -18.01 38.39
C ASP A 29 2.16 -18.34 38.72
N THR A 30 1.25 -18.39 37.72
CA THR A 30 -0.17 -18.78 37.95
C THR A 30 -0.33 -20.26 38.26
N LEU A 31 0.45 -21.13 37.60
CA LEU A 31 0.47 -22.57 37.87
C LEU A 31 1.17 -22.91 39.22
N ALA A 32 2.15 -22.10 39.63
CA ALA A 32 2.86 -22.28 40.90
C ALA A 32 2.09 -21.73 42.10
N LYS A 33 1.26 -20.67 41.93
CA LYS A 33 0.41 -20.12 43.01
C LYS A 33 -0.74 -21.03 43.36
N LYS A 34 -1.41 -21.67 42.39
CA LYS A 34 -2.53 -22.61 42.65
C LYS A 34 -2.13 -23.95 43.22
N SER A 35 -0.86 -24.27 43.34
CA SER A 35 -0.40 -25.50 44.00
C SER A 35 -0.10 -25.37 45.48
N ARG A 36 -0.25 -24.16 46.07
CA ARG A 36 -0.02 -23.89 47.51
C ARG A 36 -1.25 -23.65 48.37
N ASP A 37 -2.42 -23.38 47.72
CA ASP A 37 -3.65 -23.08 48.44
C ASP A 37 -4.67 -24.21 48.22
N GLY A 38 -4.41 -25.37 48.74
CA GLY A 38 -5.28 -26.54 48.56
C GLY A 38 -5.30 -27.44 49.78
N GLU A 39 -5.74 -26.90 50.92
CA GLU A 39 -6.24 -27.74 52.00
C GLU A 39 -7.67 -27.30 52.39
N SER A 40 -8.53 -28.35 52.52
CA SER A 40 -9.88 -28.34 53.06
C SER A 40 -11.00 -27.75 52.23
N ASP A 41 -11.79 -28.65 51.59
CA ASP A 41 -13.21 -28.80 51.94
C ASP A 41 -13.77 -30.08 51.29
N GLU A 42 -14.03 -31.08 52.12
CA GLU A 42 -14.88 -32.22 51.81
C GLU A 42 -16.34 -31.80 51.89
N ALA A 43 -17.00 -31.64 50.75
CA ALA A 43 -18.46 -31.82 50.64
C ALA A 43 -18.91 -31.75 49.18
N GLY A 44 -19.52 -32.80 48.61
CA GLY A 44 -20.32 -32.69 47.39
C GLY A 44 -20.04 -33.71 46.29
N PHE A 45 -20.11 -34.98 46.61
CA PHE A 45 -19.93 -36.08 45.61
C PHE A 45 -21.18 -36.34 44.74
N GLY A 46 -21.80 -35.37 44.14
CA GLY A 46 -22.99 -35.60 43.29
C GLY A 46 -23.11 -34.78 42.02
N GLY A 47 -22.40 -33.63 42.00
CA GLY A 47 -22.58 -32.65 40.92
C GLY A 47 -21.54 -32.68 39.76
N GLU A 48 -20.45 -33.36 39.94
CA GLU A 48 -19.26 -33.19 39.08
C GLU A 48 -19.14 -34.19 37.92
N SER A 49 -19.81 -35.37 38.07
CA SER A 49 -19.94 -36.34 36.96
C SER A 49 -20.84 -35.81 35.85
N LEU A 50 -21.72 -34.86 36.10
CA LEU A 50 -22.59 -34.17 35.14
C LEU A 50 -21.80 -33.18 34.24
N LYS A 51 -20.72 -32.55 34.72
CA LYS A 51 -19.91 -31.62 33.94
C LYS A 51 -19.13 -32.29 32.80
N LEU A 52 -18.77 -33.53 32.93
CA LEU A 52 -18.14 -34.33 31.83
C LEU A 52 -19.15 -34.85 30.83
N GLN A 53 -20.44 -35.02 31.21
CA GLN A 53 -21.51 -35.48 30.33
C GLN A 53 -22.23 -34.33 29.59
N SER A 54 -22.27 -33.10 30.15
CA SER A 54 -22.93 -31.93 29.50
C SER A 54 -22.15 -31.27 28.38
N GLY A 55 -20.98 -31.75 28.07
CA GLY A 55 -20.25 -31.32 26.87
C GLY A 55 -19.37 -30.10 27.06
N PHE A 56 -18.23 -30.11 26.43
CA PHE A 56 -17.21 -29.06 26.36
C PHE A 56 -17.71 -27.72 25.73
N HIS A 57 -19.04 -27.59 25.52
CA HIS A 57 -19.70 -26.39 24.96
C HIS A 57 -19.90 -25.26 25.98
N GLU A 58 -19.81 -25.57 27.29
CA GLU A 58 -19.98 -24.57 28.34
C GLU A 58 -18.71 -23.84 28.76
N ILE A 59 -17.56 -24.19 28.19
CA ILE A 59 -16.27 -23.54 28.50
C ILE A 59 -16.27 -22.15 27.90
N LYS A 60 -16.41 -21.11 28.70
CA LYS A 60 -16.48 -19.71 28.28
C LYS A 60 -15.11 -19.01 28.23
N GLY A 61 -14.15 -19.53 29.03
CA GLY A 61 -12.83 -18.91 29.19
C GLY A 61 -11.68 -19.90 29.22
N LEU A 62 -10.45 -19.35 29.09
CA LEU A 62 -9.22 -20.14 29.15
C LEU A 62 -8.99 -20.73 30.53
N ASP A 63 -9.33 -19.98 31.60
CA ASP A 63 -9.17 -20.43 32.96
C ASP A 63 -10.08 -21.62 33.26
N ASP A 64 -11.32 -21.61 32.75
CA ASP A 64 -12.25 -22.74 32.86
C ASP A 64 -11.67 -24.01 32.21
N ALA A 65 -11.00 -23.87 31.06
CA ALA A 65 -10.38 -24.98 30.38
C ALA A 65 -9.19 -25.55 31.14
N ILE A 66 -8.38 -24.70 31.78
CA ILE A 66 -7.22 -25.09 32.58
C ILE A 66 -7.70 -25.79 33.88
N ASP A 67 -8.74 -25.24 34.53
CA ASP A 67 -9.31 -25.83 35.76
C ASP A 67 -9.96 -27.19 35.45
N LEU A 68 -10.71 -27.31 34.33
CA LEU A 68 -11.25 -28.58 33.88
C LEU A 68 -10.14 -29.62 33.60
N PHE A 69 -9.02 -29.20 32.95
CA PHE A 69 -7.88 -30.09 32.78
C PHE A 69 -7.30 -30.57 34.12
N GLY A 70 -7.15 -29.64 35.08
CA GLY A 70 -6.70 -29.96 36.43
C GLY A 70 -7.60 -30.97 37.13
N TYR A 71 -8.91 -30.83 37.00
CA TYR A 71 -9.92 -31.77 37.49
C TYR A 71 -9.80 -33.13 36.79
N MET A 72 -9.79 -33.16 35.45
CA MET A 72 -9.65 -34.39 34.64
C MET A 72 -8.42 -35.23 35.02
N VAL A 73 -7.30 -34.59 35.34
CA VAL A 73 -6.06 -35.24 35.75
C VAL A 73 -6.21 -35.91 37.17
N ARG A 74 -6.98 -35.31 38.05
CA ARG A 74 -7.20 -35.80 39.43
C ARG A 74 -8.32 -36.79 39.53
N SER A 75 -9.25 -36.84 38.58
CA SER A 75 -10.41 -37.73 38.64
C SER A 75 -10.04 -39.21 38.61
N ARG A 76 -10.84 -40.04 39.30
CA ARG A 76 -10.71 -41.49 39.27
C ARG A 76 -12.10 -42.11 39.06
N PRO A 77 -12.31 -42.89 37.97
CA PRO A 77 -11.32 -43.27 36.95
C PRO A 77 -10.89 -42.10 36.06
N LEU A 78 -9.70 -42.17 35.49
CA LEU A 78 -9.17 -41.18 34.55
C LEU A 78 -10.07 -41.08 33.30
N PRO A 79 -10.42 -39.87 32.82
CA PRO A 79 -11.14 -39.68 31.58
C PRO A 79 -10.37 -40.27 30.37
N SER A 80 -11.08 -40.52 29.30
CA SER A 80 -10.48 -41.06 28.08
C SER A 80 -9.53 -40.05 27.41
N VAL A 81 -8.55 -40.56 26.66
CA VAL A 81 -7.65 -39.69 25.82
C VAL A 81 -8.48 -38.81 24.87
N ILE A 82 -9.64 -39.29 24.44
CA ILE A 82 -10.56 -38.55 23.55
C ILE A 82 -11.08 -37.31 24.25
N ASP A 83 -11.39 -37.37 25.57
CA ASP A 83 -11.90 -36.22 26.31
C ASP A 83 -10.80 -35.16 26.50
N PHE A 84 -9.56 -35.58 26.77
CA PHE A 84 -8.40 -34.66 26.75
C PHE A 84 -8.19 -34.00 25.38
N CYS A 85 -8.35 -34.78 24.29
CA CYS A 85 -8.26 -34.26 22.94
C CYS A 85 -9.37 -33.26 22.61
N LYS A 86 -10.61 -33.50 23.08
CA LYS A 86 -11.71 -32.55 22.94
C LYS A 86 -11.42 -31.23 23.66
N LEU A 87 -10.92 -31.30 24.89
CA LEU A 87 -10.52 -30.12 25.64
C LEU A 87 -9.40 -29.35 24.95
N MET A 88 -8.33 -30.02 24.51
CA MET A 88 -7.27 -29.40 23.73
C MET A 88 -7.79 -28.75 22.45
N GLY A 89 -8.76 -29.39 21.76
CA GLY A 89 -9.42 -28.84 20.60
C GLY A 89 -10.22 -27.55 20.88
N VAL A 90 -10.83 -27.43 22.07
CA VAL A 90 -11.49 -26.20 22.52
C VAL A 90 -10.45 -25.08 22.71
N VAL A 91 -9.35 -25.36 23.42
CA VAL A 91 -8.29 -24.37 23.66
C VAL A 91 -7.62 -23.92 22.36
N VAL A 92 -7.46 -24.81 21.36
CA VAL A 92 -6.99 -24.42 20.02
C VAL A 92 -7.95 -23.45 19.36
N ARG A 93 -9.27 -23.68 19.43
CA ARG A 93 -10.29 -22.77 18.89
C ARG A 93 -10.32 -21.41 19.58
N MET A 94 -9.90 -21.33 20.86
CA MET A 94 -9.70 -20.07 21.60
C MET A 94 -8.43 -19.32 21.19
N GLY A 95 -7.69 -19.80 20.18
CA GLY A 95 -6.47 -19.13 19.69
C GLY A 95 -5.26 -19.24 20.62
N ARG A 96 -5.22 -20.25 21.54
CA ARG A 96 -4.14 -20.44 22.53
C ARG A 96 -3.39 -21.77 22.34
N PRO A 97 -2.69 -21.96 21.21
CA PRO A 97 -1.92 -23.18 20.96
C PRO A 97 -0.76 -23.37 21.96
N ASP A 98 -0.21 -22.29 22.51
CA ASP A 98 0.83 -22.28 23.54
C ASP A 98 0.42 -23.03 24.81
N VAL A 99 -0.82 -22.83 25.22
CA VAL A 99 -1.40 -23.51 26.40
C VAL A 99 -1.55 -25.00 26.11
N VAL A 100 -2.04 -25.38 24.92
CA VAL A 100 -2.18 -26.81 24.54
C VAL A 100 -0.83 -27.53 24.57
N ILE A 101 0.25 -26.89 24.09
CA ILE A 101 1.62 -27.45 24.18
C ILE A 101 2.00 -27.71 25.65
N SER A 102 1.68 -26.79 26.55
CA SER A 102 1.95 -26.92 27.97
C SER A 102 1.12 -28.02 28.63
N LEU A 103 -0.18 -28.14 28.29
CA LEU A 103 -1.06 -29.19 28.78
C LEU A 103 -0.63 -30.58 28.30
N HIS A 104 -0.27 -30.71 27.01
CA HIS A 104 0.22 -31.97 26.47
C HIS A 104 1.53 -32.41 27.14
N LYS A 105 2.48 -31.48 27.38
CA LYS A 105 3.70 -31.76 28.13
C LYS A 105 3.40 -32.26 29.55
N LYS A 106 2.35 -31.70 30.20
CA LYS A 106 1.92 -32.16 31.52
C LYS A 106 1.32 -33.58 31.47
N MET A 107 0.56 -33.91 30.40
CA MET A 107 0.10 -35.28 30.17
C MET A 107 1.27 -36.27 30.03
N GLU A 108 2.30 -35.92 29.26
CA GLU A 108 3.51 -36.76 29.11
C GLU A 108 4.25 -36.97 30.44
N MET A 109 4.43 -35.91 31.23
CA MET A 109 5.08 -36.00 32.53
C MET A 109 4.33 -36.91 33.51
N LEU A 110 2.99 -36.92 33.41
CA LEU A 110 2.12 -37.78 34.21
C LEU A 110 1.96 -39.21 33.63
N ARG A 111 2.69 -39.51 32.55
CA ARG A 111 2.65 -40.79 31.83
C ARG A 111 1.24 -41.19 31.37
N MET A 112 0.46 -40.19 31.00
CA MET A 112 -0.89 -40.43 30.51
C MET A 112 -0.83 -41.04 29.12
N PRO A 113 -1.78 -41.95 28.76
CA PRO A 113 -1.82 -42.50 27.43
C PRO A 113 -2.08 -41.40 26.39
N CYS A 114 -1.27 -41.39 25.33
CA CYS A 114 -1.44 -40.53 24.17
C CYS A 114 -1.73 -41.38 22.94
N ASN A 115 -2.41 -40.84 21.94
CA ASN A 115 -2.71 -41.49 20.68
C ASN A 115 -2.28 -40.62 19.49
N ALA A 116 -2.36 -41.16 18.27
CA ALA A 116 -1.99 -40.44 17.04
C ALA A 116 -2.74 -39.11 16.91
N TYR A 117 -4.00 -39.04 17.37
CA TYR A 117 -4.81 -37.81 17.29
C TYR A 117 -4.33 -36.70 18.26
N SER A 118 -3.95 -37.07 19.50
CA SER A 118 -3.36 -36.11 20.47
C SER A 118 -2.06 -35.51 19.96
N PHE A 119 -1.20 -36.32 19.31
CA PHE A 119 0.04 -35.86 18.70
C PHE A 119 -0.24 -34.98 17.47
N THR A 120 -1.28 -35.28 16.66
CA THR A 120 -1.68 -34.42 15.53
C THR A 120 -2.14 -33.05 15.99
N ILE A 121 -2.91 -32.96 17.11
CA ILE A 121 -3.27 -31.66 17.73
C ILE A 121 -2.02 -30.91 18.17
N LEU A 122 -1.07 -31.59 18.81
CA LEU A 122 0.18 -31.00 19.26
C LEU A 122 1.01 -30.46 18.06
N MET A 123 1.11 -31.25 16.98
CA MET A 123 1.76 -30.80 15.73
C MET A 123 1.10 -29.54 15.17
N LYS A 124 -0.24 -29.51 15.11
CA LYS A 124 -0.98 -28.32 14.68
C LYS A 124 -0.64 -27.09 15.53
N CYS A 125 -0.54 -27.28 16.86
CA CYS A 125 -0.14 -26.18 17.76
C CYS A 125 1.30 -25.72 17.53
N PHE A 126 2.24 -26.63 17.25
CA PHE A 126 3.62 -26.25 16.92
C PHE A 126 3.68 -25.47 15.60
N CYS A 127 2.95 -25.90 14.56
CA CYS A 127 2.87 -25.18 13.29
C CYS A 127 2.26 -23.78 13.49
N SER A 128 1.19 -23.66 14.28
CA SER A 128 0.56 -22.36 14.59
C SER A 128 1.45 -21.41 15.40
N CYS A 129 2.47 -21.94 16.10
CA CYS A 129 3.45 -21.14 16.85
C CYS A 129 4.76 -20.93 16.08
N SER A 130 4.81 -21.22 14.77
CA SER A 130 6.04 -21.17 13.95
C SER A 130 7.20 -21.96 14.56
N LYS A 131 6.90 -23.20 15.03
CA LYS A 131 7.86 -24.12 15.64
C LYS A 131 7.93 -25.43 14.88
N LEU A 132 8.12 -25.36 13.58
CA LEU A 132 8.12 -26.52 12.67
C LEU A 132 9.11 -27.63 13.07
N PRO A 133 10.34 -27.37 13.57
CA PRO A 133 11.24 -28.44 14.02
C PRO A 133 10.63 -29.35 15.10
N PHE A 134 9.80 -28.78 16.00
CA PHE A 134 9.09 -29.57 17.02
C PHE A 134 7.92 -30.35 16.42
N ALA A 135 7.25 -29.81 15.41
CA ALA A 135 6.21 -30.54 14.68
C ALA A 135 6.81 -31.76 13.94
N LEU A 136 7.95 -31.59 13.24
CA LEU A 136 8.68 -32.67 12.59
C LEU A 136 9.16 -33.73 13.59
N SER A 137 9.70 -33.32 14.75
CA SER A 137 10.09 -34.24 15.84
C SER A 137 8.88 -35.02 16.36
N THR A 138 7.73 -34.38 16.50
CA THR A 138 6.48 -35.02 16.94
C THR A 138 5.98 -36.02 15.90
N PHE A 139 6.09 -35.70 14.60
CA PHE A 139 5.77 -36.63 13.52
C PHE A 139 6.68 -37.89 13.58
N GLY A 140 7.99 -37.69 13.76
CA GLY A 140 8.94 -38.81 14.00
C GLY A 140 8.61 -39.64 15.25
N LYS A 141 8.03 -38.99 16.30
CA LYS A 141 7.58 -39.69 17.50
C LYS A 141 6.36 -40.56 17.26
N ILE A 142 5.40 -40.11 16.45
CA ILE A 142 4.21 -40.87 16.03
C ILE A 142 4.65 -42.18 15.39
N THR A 143 5.57 -42.13 14.42
CA THR A 143 6.04 -43.33 13.71
C THR A 143 6.87 -44.26 14.60
N LYS A 144 7.73 -43.72 15.47
CA LYS A 144 8.55 -44.52 16.42
C LYS A 144 7.72 -45.24 17.48
N LEU A 145 6.56 -44.68 17.87
CA LEU A 145 5.63 -45.31 18.81
C LEU A 145 4.71 -46.34 18.13
N GLY A 146 4.87 -46.58 16.82
CA GLY A 146 4.10 -47.58 16.08
C GLY A 146 2.70 -47.08 15.66
N PHE A 147 2.43 -45.78 15.79
CA PHE A 147 1.19 -45.21 15.30
C PHE A 147 1.30 -44.95 13.77
N HIS A 148 0.23 -45.23 13.04
CA HIS A 148 0.15 -44.91 11.63
C HIS A 148 -0.30 -43.46 11.44
N PRO A 149 0.50 -42.57 10.79
CA PRO A 149 0.09 -41.24 10.44
C PRO A 149 -1.14 -41.27 9.53
N THR A 150 -2.12 -40.45 9.81
CA THR A 150 -3.33 -40.30 9.01
C THR A 150 -3.15 -39.19 7.96
N VAL A 151 -4.03 -39.11 6.97
CA VAL A 151 -4.07 -38.00 6.00
C VAL A 151 -4.12 -36.64 6.72
N VAL A 152 -4.83 -36.55 7.86
CA VAL A 152 -4.89 -35.31 8.69
C VAL A 152 -3.52 -34.99 9.28
N THR A 153 -2.75 -35.98 9.72
CA THR A 153 -1.40 -35.80 10.23
C THR A 153 -0.45 -35.24 9.17
N PHE A 154 -0.53 -35.81 7.94
CA PHE A 154 0.25 -35.32 6.80
C PHE A 154 -0.18 -33.91 6.39
N ASN A 155 -1.48 -33.63 6.27
CA ASN A 155 -1.99 -32.30 5.92
C ASN A 155 -1.59 -31.22 6.94
N THR A 156 -1.53 -31.59 8.23
CA THR A 156 -1.06 -30.67 9.28
C THR A 156 0.42 -30.31 9.09
N LEU A 157 1.25 -31.28 8.73
CA LEU A 157 2.67 -31.06 8.48
C LEU A 157 2.90 -30.30 7.16
N LEU A 158 2.18 -30.66 6.10
CA LEU A 158 2.17 -29.93 4.82
C LEU A 158 1.83 -28.45 5.03
N HIS A 159 0.76 -28.17 5.77
CA HIS A 159 0.39 -26.82 6.11
C HIS A 159 1.50 -26.07 6.85
N GLY A 160 2.14 -26.72 7.83
CA GLY A 160 3.26 -26.12 8.56
C GLY A 160 4.46 -25.81 7.66
N LEU A 161 4.81 -26.71 6.72
CA LEU A 161 5.86 -26.50 5.73
C LEU A 161 5.51 -25.34 4.77
N CYS A 162 4.27 -25.29 4.28
CA CYS A 162 3.80 -24.20 3.41
C CYS A 162 3.79 -22.84 4.11
N VAL A 163 3.51 -22.78 5.42
CA VAL A 163 3.52 -21.52 6.18
C VAL A 163 4.92 -20.98 6.41
N GLU A 164 5.92 -21.86 6.52
CA GLU A 164 7.34 -21.49 6.67
C GLU A 164 8.10 -21.43 5.33
N ASP A 165 7.37 -21.33 4.20
CA ASP A 165 7.87 -21.20 2.82
C ASP A 165 8.86 -22.32 2.41
N ARG A 166 8.66 -23.55 2.94
CA ARG A 166 9.46 -24.77 2.64
C ARG A 166 8.71 -25.68 1.67
N ILE A 167 8.30 -25.11 0.51
CA ILE A 167 7.44 -25.83 -0.44
C ILE A 167 8.09 -27.05 -1.06
N SER A 168 9.40 -27.04 -1.31
CA SER A 168 10.12 -28.20 -1.85
C SER A 168 9.96 -29.43 -0.96
N GLU A 169 10.11 -29.27 0.36
CA GLU A 169 9.92 -30.37 1.31
C GLU A 169 8.44 -30.78 1.44
N ALA A 170 7.53 -29.83 1.28
CA ALA A 170 6.11 -30.15 1.24
C ALA A 170 5.75 -31.01 0.02
N LEU A 171 6.32 -30.72 -1.16
CA LEU A 171 6.16 -31.55 -2.37
C LEU A 171 6.77 -32.92 -2.20
N ASP A 172 7.96 -33.05 -1.59
CA ASP A 172 8.59 -34.34 -1.28
C ASP A 172 7.72 -35.18 -0.34
N LEU A 173 7.13 -34.54 0.66
CA LEU A 173 6.20 -35.20 1.59
C LEU A 173 4.91 -35.65 0.87
N PHE A 174 4.39 -34.82 -0.02
CA PHE A 174 3.21 -35.13 -0.83
C PHE A 174 3.45 -36.36 -1.72
N HIS A 175 4.61 -36.48 -2.36
CA HIS A 175 4.95 -37.64 -3.19
C HIS A 175 5.05 -38.95 -2.40
N GLN A 176 5.27 -38.87 -1.08
CA GLN A 176 5.31 -40.04 -0.18
C GLN A 176 3.91 -40.43 0.32
N MET A 177 2.87 -39.64 0.06
CA MET A 177 1.51 -39.94 0.51
C MET A 177 0.84 -40.98 -0.40
N CYS A 178 0.29 -42.04 0.19
CA CYS A 178 -0.38 -43.09 -0.58
C CYS A 178 -1.76 -42.68 -1.13
N LYS A 179 -2.47 -41.79 -0.43
CA LYS A 179 -3.83 -41.34 -0.80
C LYS A 179 -4.03 -39.87 -0.39
N PRO A 180 -3.55 -38.92 -1.17
CA PRO A 180 -3.86 -37.53 -0.95
C PRO A 180 -5.38 -37.27 -1.18
N ASN A 181 -5.92 -36.30 -0.50
CA ASN A 181 -7.32 -35.88 -0.67
C ASN A 181 -7.41 -34.42 -1.11
N VAL A 182 -8.63 -33.93 -1.34
CA VAL A 182 -8.90 -32.52 -1.75
C VAL A 182 -8.17 -31.51 -0.84
N VAL A 183 -8.17 -31.72 0.48
CA VAL A 183 -7.48 -30.83 1.44
C VAL A 183 -5.97 -30.85 1.23
N THR A 184 -5.38 -32.02 0.91
CA THR A 184 -3.95 -32.15 0.62
C THR A 184 -3.55 -31.30 -0.57
N PHE A 185 -4.27 -31.45 -1.68
CA PHE A 185 -4.03 -30.68 -2.91
C PHE A 185 -4.23 -29.18 -2.68
N THR A 186 -5.34 -28.77 -2.05
CA THR A 186 -5.63 -27.36 -1.77
C THR A 186 -4.58 -26.72 -0.85
N THR A 187 -4.06 -27.47 0.14
CA THR A 187 -2.99 -26.97 1.02
C THR A 187 -1.71 -26.70 0.25
N LEU A 188 -1.31 -27.59 -0.65
CA LEU A 188 -0.14 -27.39 -1.51
C LEU A 188 -0.30 -26.27 -2.51
N MET A 189 -1.48 -26.20 -3.18
CA MET A 189 -1.80 -25.10 -4.09
C MET A 189 -1.70 -23.75 -3.38
N ASN A 190 -2.22 -23.65 -2.15
CA ASN A 190 -2.10 -22.43 -1.35
C ASN A 190 -0.62 -22.09 -1.05
N GLY A 191 0.19 -23.08 -0.71
CA GLY A 191 1.63 -22.88 -0.51
C GLY A 191 2.33 -22.37 -1.77
N LEU A 192 2.09 -23.01 -2.92
CA LEU A 192 2.64 -22.59 -4.22
C LEU A 192 2.20 -21.19 -4.63
N CYS A 193 0.92 -20.86 -4.44
CA CYS A 193 0.40 -19.52 -4.73
C CYS A 193 1.06 -18.45 -3.85
N ARG A 194 1.37 -18.75 -2.59
CA ARG A 194 2.08 -17.83 -1.69
C ARG A 194 3.53 -17.57 -2.13
N GLU A 195 4.21 -18.56 -2.71
CA GLU A 195 5.54 -18.39 -3.32
C GLU A 195 5.51 -17.79 -4.74
N GLY A 196 4.33 -17.47 -5.28
CA GLY A 196 4.20 -16.97 -6.66
C GLY A 196 4.30 -18.04 -7.73
N ARG A 197 4.36 -19.34 -7.39
CA ARG A 197 4.47 -20.48 -8.32
C ARG A 197 3.10 -20.96 -8.79
N VAL A 198 2.30 -20.01 -9.33
CA VAL A 198 0.89 -20.24 -9.69
C VAL A 198 0.75 -21.28 -10.80
N VAL A 199 1.68 -21.33 -11.77
CA VAL A 199 1.67 -22.32 -12.86
C VAL A 199 1.70 -23.76 -12.32
N GLU A 200 2.50 -24.00 -11.29
CA GLU A 200 2.56 -25.32 -10.67
C GLU A 200 1.31 -25.63 -9.84
N ALA A 201 0.68 -24.61 -9.25
CA ALA A 201 -0.61 -24.78 -8.57
C ALA A 201 -1.72 -25.20 -9.56
N VAL A 202 -1.74 -24.63 -10.78
CA VAL A 202 -2.66 -25.04 -11.86
C VAL A 202 -2.36 -26.46 -12.32
N ALA A 203 -1.10 -26.82 -12.49
CA ALA A 203 -0.72 -28.21 -12.84
C ALA A 203 -1.17 -29.22 -11.78
N LEU A 204 -1.14 -28.83 -10.48
CA LEU A 204 -1.70 -29.66 -9.41
C LEU A 204 -3.22 -29.79 -9.47
N LEU A 205 -3.94 -28.76 -9.95
CA LEU A 205 -5.38 -28.85 -10.18
C LEU A 205 -5.70 -29.85 -11.27
N ASP A 206 -4.97 -29.82 -12.39
CA ASP A 206 -5.18 -30.78 -13.48
C ASP A 206 -4.88 -32.22 -13.01
N ARG A 207 -3.77 -32.42 -12.26
CA ARG A 207 -3.46 -33.72 -11.65
C ARG A 207 -4.53 -34.19 -10.66
N MET A 208 -5.11 -33.28 -9.87
CA MET A 208 -6.20 -33.60 -8.95
C MET A 208 -7.42 -34.15 -9.69
N LEU A 209 -7.74 -33.58 -10.88
CA LEU A 209 -8.81 -34.04 -11.75
C LEU A 209 -8.47 -35.41 -12.36
N GLU A 210 -7.22 -35.65 -12.79
CA GLU A 210 -6.73 -36.94 -13.30
C GLU A 210 -6.84 -38.04 -12.25
N ASP A 211 -6.53 -37.72 -10.97
CA ASP A 211 -6.68 -38.63 -9.83
C ASP A 211 -8.16 -38.88 -9.45
N GLY A 212 -9.13 -38.33 -10.20
CA GLY A 212 -10.56 -38.48 -9.99
C GLY A 212 -11.13 -37.74 -8.78
N LEU A 213 -10.36 -36.79 -8.23
CA LEU A 213 -10.77 -35.94 -7.11
C LEU A 213 -11.49 -34.71 -7.64
N GLN A 214 -12.69 -34.44 -7.13
CA GLN A 214 -13.43 -33.23 -7.52
C GLN A 214 -12.94 -32.01 -6.75
N PRO A 215 -12.42 -30.98 -7.42
CA PRO A 215 -12.14 -29.69 -6.80
C PRO A 215 -13.41 -29.09 -6.20
N ASN A 216 -13.26 -28.23 -5.23
CA ASN A 216 -14.38 -27.47 -4.64
C ASN A 216 -14.14 -25.96 -4.77
N GLN A 217 -15.10 -25.14 -4.33
CA GLN A 217 -15.02 -23.69 -4.36
C GLN A 217 -13.75 -23.15 -3.66
N ILE A 218 -13.28 -23.81 -2.58
CA ILE A 218 -12.06 -23.42 -1.87
C ILE A 218 -10.83 -23.69 -2.74
N THR A 219 -10.80 -24.82 -3.46
CA THR A 219 -9.69 -25.16 -4.36
C THR A 219 -9.54 -24.12 -5.47
N TYR A 220 -10.63 -23.80 -6.17
CA TYR A 220 -10.63 -22.77 -7.20
C TYR A 220 -10.31 -21.39 -6.64
N GLY A 221 -10.95 -20.99 -5.53
CA GLY A 221 -10.70 -19.71 -4.86
C GLY A 221 -9.25 -19.52 -4.44
N THR A 222 -8.56 -20.59 -4.01
CA THR A 222 -7.13 -20.54 -3.65
C THR A 222 -6.25 -20.19 -4.85
N ILE A 223 -6.51 -20.78 -6.02
CA ILE A 223 -5.72 -20.51 -7.24
C ILE A 223 -6.05 -19.13 -7.80
N VAL A 224 -7.33 -18.75 -7.81
CA VAL A 224 -7.80 -17.42 -8.22
C VAL A 224 -7.14 -16.33 -7.37
N ASP A 225 -7.10 -16.48 -6.04
CA ASP A 225 -6.42 -15.55 -5.13
C ASP A 225 -4.92 -15.44 -5.45
N GLY A 226 -4.27 -16.58 -5.73
CA GLY A 226 -2.88 -16.61 -6.16
C GLY A 226 -2.64 -15.87 -7.48
N MET A 227 -3.48 -16.08 -8.50
CA MET A 227 -3.41 -15.40 -9.79
C MET A 227 -3.59 -13.88 -9.64
N CYS A 228 -4.62 -13.45 -8.92
CA CYS A 228 -4.88 -12.03 -8.67
C CYS A 228 -3.74 -11.33 -7.92
N LYS A 229 -3.10 -12.01 -6.95
CA LYS A 229 -1.93 -11.46 -6.24
C LYS A 229 -0.69 -11.29 -7.13
N MET A 230 -0.58 -12.08 -8.18
CA MET A 230 0.50 -11.98 -9.17
C MET A 230 0.18 -11.04 -10.33
N GLY A 231 -0.99 -10.39 -10.34
CA GLY A 231 -1.44 -9.52 -11.41
C GLY A 231 -1.94 -10.26 -12.66
N ASP A 232 -2.14 -11.58 -12.59
CA ASP A 232 -2.67 -12.37 -13.72
C ASP A 232 -4.19 -12.53 -13.62
N THR A 233 -4.90 -11.42 -13.71
CA THR A 233 -6.36 -11.38 -13.64
C THR A 233 -7.04 -11.98 -14.89
N VAL A 234 -6.33 -12.04 -16.02
CA VAL A 234 -6.83 -12.70 -17.25
C VAL A 234 -6.98 -14.20 -17.00
N SER A 235 -5.93 -14.84 -16.48
CA SER A 235 -5.98 -16.26 -16.14
C SER A 235 -6.99 -16.56 -15.04
N ALA A 236 -7.17 -15.64 -14.07
CA ALA A 236 -8.18 -15.77 -13.03
C ALA A 236 -9.61 -15.77 -13.61
N LEU A 237 -9.92 -14.88 -14.56
CA LEU A 237 -11.20 -14.88 -15.28
C LEU A 237 -11.40 -16.15 -16.10
N ASN A 238 -10.39 -16.63 -16.80
CA ASN A 238 -10.46 -17.90 -17.55
C ASN A 238 -10.71 -19.09 -16.62
N LEU A 239 -10.10 -19.10 -15.44
CA LEU A 239 -10.31 -20.15 -14.45
C LEU A 239 -11.72 -20.10 -13.87
N LEU A 240 -12.31 -18.91 -13.68
CA LEU A 240 -13.72 -18.74 -13.31
C LEU A 240 -14.65 -19.39 -14.35
N ARG A 241 -14.41 -19.16 -15.66
CA ARG A 241 -15.19 -19.78 -16.75
C ARG A 241 -15.03 -21.31 -16.75
N LYS A 242 -13.78 -21.80 -16.61
CA LYS A 242 -13.48 -23.24 -16.52
C LYS A 242 -14.22 -23.90 -15.34
N MET A 243 -14.32 -23.21 -14.20
CA MET A 243 -15.05 -23.68 -13.02
C MET A 243 -16.53 -23.87 -13.31
N GLU A 244 -17.17 -22.95 -14.03
CA GLU A 244 -18.58 -22.98 -14.37
C GLU A 244 -18.88 -24.02 -15.46
N GLU A 245 -18.15 -23.99 -16.57
CA GLU A 245 -18.43 -24.78 -17.77
C GLU A 245 -18.01 -26.24 -17.64
N VAL A 246 -16.82 -26.48 -17.07
CA VAL A 246 -16.20 -27.83 -17.04
C VAL A 246 -16.56 -28.55 -15.74
N SER A 247 -16.47 -27.88 -14.62
CA SER A 247 -16.66 -28.47 -13.30
C SER A 247 -18.10 -28.35 -12.79
N HIS A 248 -18.96 -27.59 -13.46
CA HIS A 248 -20.34 -27.28 -13.06
C HIS A 248 -20.46 -26.82 -11.60
N ILE A 249 -19.42 -26.10 -11.11
CA ILE A 249 -19.39 -25.56 -9.75
C ILE A 249 -19.78 -24.10 -9.84
N ILE A 250 -20.84 -23.72 -9.15
CA ILE A 250 -21.29 -22.31 -9.07
C ILE A 250 -20.29 -21.53 -8.21
N PRO A 251 -19.65 -20.48 -8.75
CA PRO A 251 -18.77 -19.61 -7.97
C PRO A 251 -19.55 -18.92 -6.84
N ASN A 252 -18.88 -18.70 -5.71
CA ASN A 252 -19.48 -17.98 -4.60
C ASN A 252 -19.05 -16.48 -4.62
N VAL A 253 -19.69 -15.68 -3.78
CA VAL A 253 -19.39 -14.24 -3.64
C VAL A 253 -17.90 -13.96 -3.36
N VAL A 254 -17.22 -14.85 -2.62
CA VAL A 254 -15.79 -14.68 -2.29
C VAL A 254 -14.90 -14.72 -3.53
N ILE A 255 -15.17 -15.65 -4.46
CA ILE A 255 -14.40 -15.76 -5.70
C ILE A 255 -14.60 -14.53 -6.57
N TYR A 256 -15.85 -14.05 -6.72
CA TYR A 256 -16.14 -12.81 -7.44
C TYR A 256 -15.42 -11.62 -6.80
N ASN A 257 -15.51 -11.45 -5.48
CA ASN A 257 -14.85 -10.37 -4.75
C ASN A 257 -13.32 -10.38 -4.95
N THR A 258 -12.71 -11.58 -4.93
CA THR A 258 -11.26 -11.73 -5.15
C THR A 258 -10.85 -11.28 -6.55
N ILE A 259 -11.62 -11.64 -7.59
CA ILE A 259 -11.31 -11.24 -8.97
C ILE A 259 -11.61 -9.76 -9.18
N ILE A 260 -12.71 -9.22 -8.65
CA ILE A 260 -13.06 -7.79 -8.74
C ILE A 260 -11.94 -6.95 -8.10
N ASP A 261 -11.49 -7.29 -6.90
CA ASP A 261 -10.38 -6.60 -6.21
C ASP A 261 -9.07 -6.68 -7.02
N GLY A 262 -8.78 -7.85 -7.60
CA GLY A 262 -7.63 -8.03 -8.49
C GLY A 262 -7.71 -7.16 -9.74
N LEU A 263 -8.85 -7.12 -10.42
CA LEU A 263 -9.08 -6.31 -11.62
C LEU A 263 -8.93 -4.80 -11.35
N TRP A 264 -9.41 -4.31 -10.20
CA TRP A 264 -9.20 -2.93 -9.79
C TRP A 264 -7.72 -2.61 -9.59
N LYS A 265 -6.96 -3.51 -8.95
CA LYS A 265 -5.50 -3.35 -8.74
C LYS A 265 -4.70 -3.38 -10.05
N ASP A 266 -5.15 -4.14 -11.03
CA ASP A 266 -4.55 -4.21 -12.36
C ASP A 266 -4.98 -3.06 -13.29
N GLY A 267 -5.79 -2.10 -12.82
CA GLY A 267 -6.29 -1.00 -13.62
C GLY A 267 -7.35 -1.39 -14.67
N ARG A 268 -7.89 -2.60 -14.62
CA ARG A 268 -8.93 -3.12 -15.54
C ARG A 268 -10.33 -2.78 -15.04
N HIS A 269 -10.63 -1.51 -14.92
CA HIS A 269 -11.82 -0.97 -14.29
C HIS A 269 -13.13 -1.41 -14.96
N SER A 270 -13.14 -1.46 -16.30
CA SER A 270 -14.32 -1.89 -17.08
C SER A 270 -14.65 -3.37 -16.84
N ASP A 271 -13.63 -4.23 -16.75
CA ASP A 271 -13.82 -5.65 -16.50
C ASP A 271 -14.31 -5.92 -15.08
N ALA A 272 -13.81 -5.17 -14.09
CA ALA A 272 -14.30 -5.23 -12.71
C ALA A 272 -15.79 -4.88 -12.63
N HIS A 273 -16.21 -3.81 -13.33
CA HIS A 273 -17.60 -3.39 -13.37
C HIS A 273 -18.49 -4.42 -14.09
N ASN A 274 -18.03 -4.94 -15.23
CA ASN A 274 -18.76 -5.99 -15.97
C ASN A 274 -18.93 -7.27 -15.12
N LEU A 275 -17.89 -7.65 -14.38
CA LEU A 275 -17.95 -8.81 -13.51
C LEU A 275 -18.91 -8.61 -12.33
N PHE A 276 -19.02 -7.39 -11.81
CA PHE A 276 -19.99 -7.02 -10.78
C PHE A 276 -21.43 -7.13 -11.30
N ILE A 277 -21.71 -6.70 -12.55
CA ILE A 277 -23.02 -6.85 -13.19
C ILE A 277 -23.33 -8.34 -13.42
N GLU A 278 -22.38 -9.08 -13.98
CA GLU A 278 -22.52 -10.51 -14.22
C GLU A 278 -22.86 -11.30 -12.95
N MET A 279 -22.21 -10.97 -11.84
CA MET A 279 -22.49 -11.56 -10.53
C MET A 279 -23.96 -11.39 -10.15
N GLN A 280 -24.54 -10.20 -10.38
CA GLN A 280 -25.95 -9.92 -10.09
C GLN A 280 -26.90 -10.65 -11.05
N GLU A 281 -26.57 -10.71 -12.33
CA GLU A 281 -27.34 -11.45 -13.35
C GLU A 281 -27.41 -12.96 -13.05
N LYS A 282 -26.36 -13.49 -12.43
CA LYS A 282 -26.30 -14.89 -11.98
C LYS A 282 -26.96 -15.13 -10.61
N GLU A 283 -27.69 -14.17 -10.09
CA GLU A 283 -28.35 -14.22 -8.77
C GLU A 283 -27.37 -14.45 -7.59
N ILE A 284 -26.07 -14.12 -7.78
CA ILE A 284 -25.08 -14.11 -6.72
C ILE A 284 -25.09 -12.70 -6.11
N PHE A 285 -25.77 -12.56 -4.97
CA PHE A 285 -25.99 -11.24 -4.37
C PHE A 285 -24.70 -10.63 -3.80
N PRO A 286 -24.36 -9.39 -4.20
CA PRO A 286 -23.25 -8.65 -3.61
C PRO A 286 -23.40 -8.51 -2.10
N ASP A 287 -22.30 -8.69 -1.38
CA ASP A 287 -22.21 -8.46 0.06
C ASP A 287 -21.45 -7.16 0.37
N ILE A 288 -21.30 -6.84 1.64
CA ILE A 288 -20.58 -5.63 2.09
C ILE A 288 -19.15 -5.57 1.52
N VAL A 289 -18.49 -6.72 1.37
CA VAL A 289 -17.12 -6.78 0.80
C VAL A 289 -17.14 -6.41 -0.68
N THR A 290 -18.13 -6.91 -1.44
CA THR A 290 -18.31 -6.57 -2.85
C THR A 290 -18.46 -5.06 -3.03
N TYR A 291 -19.39 -4.44 -2.27
CA TYR A 291 -19.61 -3.00 -2.35
C TYR A 291 -18.37 -2.21 -1.94
N ASN A 292 -17.67 -2.62 -0.87
CA ASN A 292 -16.44 -1.96 -0.44
C ASN A 292 -15.34 -2.04 -1.50
N CYS A 293 -15.15 -3.18 -2.18
CA CYS A 293 -14.20 -3.32 -3.28
C CYS A 293 -14.54 -2.39 -4.45
N MET A 294 -15.83 -2.33 -4.84
CA MET A 294 -16.29 -1.50 -5.95
C MET A 294 -16.19 -0.02 -5.62
N ILE A 295 -16.67 0.42 -4.44
CA ILE A 295 -16.58 1.82 -3.98
C ILE A 295 -15.12 2.26 -3.92
N ASN A 296 -14.24 1.45 -3.30
CA ASN A 296 -12.80 1.77 -3.24
C ASN A 296 -12.17 1.86 -4.63
N GLY A 297 -12.54 0.96 -5.54
CA GLY A 297 -12.06 0.98 -6.93
C GLY A 297 -12.49 2.24 -7.68
N PHE A 298 -13.75 2.64 -7.58
CA PHE A 298 -14.23 3.90 -8.17
C PHE A 298 -13.57 5.12 -7.54
N CYS A 299 -13.36 5.12 -6.23
CA CYS A 299 -12.64 6.16 -5.52
C CYS A 299 -11.20 6.32 -6.02
N ILE A 300 -10.47 5.22 -6.21
CA ILE A 300 -9.09 5.25 -6.72
C ILE A 300 -9.02 5.76 -8.16
N SER A 301 -10.04 5.46 -8.98
CA SER A 301 -10.12 5.90 -10.38
C SER A 301 -10.74 7.28 -10.57
N GLY A 302 -11.04 8.03 -9.51
CA GLY A 302 -11.63 9.37 -9.58
C GLY A 302 -13.10 9.40 -10.05
N ARG A 303 -13.79 8.27 -10.06
CA ARG A 303 -15.19 8.12 -10.51
C ARG A 303 -16.17 8.25 -9.33
N TRP A 304 -16.26 9.45 -8.78
CA TRP A 304 -16.99 9.74 -7.53
C TRP A 304 -18.49 9.54 -7.64
N SER A 305 -19.09 9.93 -8.77
CA SER A 305 -20.52 9.75 -9.02
C SER A 305 -20.93 8.28 -8.98
N ASP A 306 -20.08 7.39 -9.48
CA ASP A 306 -20.35 5.96 -9.48
C ASP A 306 -20.20 5.37 -8.06
N ALA A 307 -19.21 5.86 -7.29
CA ALA A 307 -19.04 5.45 -5.90
C ALA A 307 -20.24 5.88 -5.02
N GLU A 308 -20.75 7.10 -5.23
CA GLU A 308 -21.94 7.61 -4.53
C GLU A 308 -23.19 6.81 -4.92
N GLN A 309 -23.35 6.48 -6.20
CA GLN A 309 -24.46 5.65 -6.68
C GLN A 309 -24.43 4.26 -6.05
N LEU A 310 -23.25 3.63 -5.96
CA LEU A 310 -23.12 2.34 -5.29
C LEU A 310 -23.38 2.40 -3.79
N LEU A 311 -22.98 3.48 -3.13
CA LEU A 311 -23.31 3.68 -1.73
C LEU A 311 -24.84 3.80 -1.54
N GLN A 312 -25.53 4.48 -2.43
CA GLN A 312 -26.98 4.57 -2.41
C GLN A 312 -27.64 3.21 -2.66
N GLU A 313 -27.16 2.44 -3.64
CA GLU A 313 -27.64 1.08 -3.92
C GLU A 313 -27.44 0.14 -2.71
N MET A 314 -26.27 0.21 -2.05
CA MET A 314 -25.95 -0.53 -0.83
C MET A 314 -26.98 -0.27 0.28
N LEU A 315 -27.35 1.03 0.46
CA LEU A 315 -28.34 1.44 1.45
C LEU A 315 -29.76 0.97 1.09
N GLU A 316 -30.16 1.05 -0.18
CA GLU A 316 -31.45 0.57 -0.68
C GLU A 316 -31.61 -0.95 -0.48
N ARG A 317 -30.52 -1.70 -0.65
CA ARG A 317 -30.47 -3.14 -0.38
C ARG A 317 -30.36 -3.46 1.13
N LYS A 318 -30.39 -2.45 2.01
CA LYS A 318 -30.28 -2.60 3.48
C LYS A 318 -28.96 -3.21 3.95
N ILE A 319 -27.91 -3.05 3.15
CA ILE A 319 -26.54 -3.39 3.54
C ILE A 319 -25.97 -2.13 4.21
N ASN A 320 -25.70 -2.21 5.52
CA ASN A 320 -25.19 -1.06 6.26
C ASN A 320 -23.71 -0.83 5.96
N PRO A 321 -23.29 0.39 5.56
CA PRO A 321 -21.88 0.74 5.44
C PRO A 321 -21.13 0.51 6.76
N ASP A 322 -19.90 0.02 6.66
CA ASP A 322 -19.04 -0.23 7.82
C ASP A 322 -17.83 0.73 7.84
N VAL A 323 -16.92 0.51 8.78
CA VAL A 323 -15.69 1.31 8.91
C VAL A 323 -14.84 1.29 7.64
N VAL A 324 -14.87 0.21 6.84
CA VAL A 324 -14.11 0.10 5.59
C VAL A 324 -14.72 1.01 4.53
N THR A 325 -16.05 1.00 4.39
CA THR A 325 -16.79 1.88 3.47
C THR A 325 -16.48 3.35 3.74
N PHE A 326 -16.65 3.79 5.00
CA PHE A 326 -16.38 5.18 5.38
C PHE A 326 -14.90 5.56 5.20
N SER A 327 -13.97 4.67 5.60
CA SER A 327 -12.54 4.95 5.46
C SER A 327 -12.10 5.08 3.99
N ALA A 328 -12.69 4.29 3.08
CA ALA A 328 -12.42 4.38 1.65
C ALA A 328 -12.90 5.73 1.08
N LEU A 329 -14.12 6.14 1.42
CA LEU A 329 -14.70 7.42 0.98
C LEU A 329 -13.92 8.62 1.54
N ILE A 330 -13.61 8.63 2.85
CA ILE A 330 -12.83 9.69 3.49
C ILE A 330 -11.46 9.82 2.83
N ASN A 331 -10.73 8.70 2.66
CA ASN A 331 -9.43 8.72 1.99
C ASN A 331 -9.50 9.26 0.57
N ALA A 332 -10.57 8.95 -0.11
CA ALA A 332 -10.84 9.39 -1.45
C ALA A 332 -11.08 10.89 -1.52
N PHE A 333 -11.98 11.42 -0.70
CA PHE A 333 -12.24 12.87 -0.65
C PHE A 333 -10.99 13.67 -0.23
N VAL A 334 -10.21 13.17 0.70
CA VAL A 334 -8.92 13.79 1.08
C VAL A 334 -7.94 13.85 -0.09
N LYS A 335 -7.88 12.81 -0.94
CA LYS A 335 -7.02 12.81 -2.13
C LYS A 335 -7.45 13.81 -3.19
N GLU A 336 -8.75 14.01 -3.33
CA GLU A 336 -9.36 14.98 -4.25
C GLU A 336 -9.36 16.43 -3.73
N GLY A 337 -8.90 16.64 -2.50
CA GLY A 337 -8.95 17.95 -1.89
C GLY A 337 -10.34 18.38 -1.40
N LYS A 338 -11.31 17.47 -1.38
CA LYS A 338 -12.68 17.69 -0.86
C LYS A 338 -12.70 17.44 0.65
N PHE A 339 -12.01 18.29 1.38
CA PHE A 339 -11.77 18.08 2.80
C PHE A 339 -13.01 18.24 3.66
N PHE A 340 -13.91 19.13 3.27
CA PHE A 340 -15.15 19.39 4.00
C PHE A 340 -16.06 18.16 3.99
N GLU A 341 -16.22 17.53 2.84
CA GLU A 341 -17.00 16.31 2.68
C GLU A 341 -16.37 15.13 3.46
N ALA A 342 -15.04 15.10 3.55
CA ALA A 342 -14.35 14.09 4.37
C ALA A 342 -14.61 14.29 5.86
N GLU A 343 -14.61 15.53 6.36
CA GLU A 343 -14.96 15.87 7.75
C GLU A 343 -16.43 15.52 8.06
N GLU A 344 -17.38 15.83 7.16
CA GLU A 344 -18.78 15.44 7.33
C GLU A 344 -18.98 13.93 7.45
N LEU A 345 -18.29 13.14 6.61
CA LEU A 345 -18.35 11.68 6.69
C LEU A 345 -17.75 11.14 7.99
N TYR A 346 -16.65 11.72 8.46
CA TYR A 346 -16.06 11.36 9.74
C TYR A 346 -17.01 11.64 10.90
N ASP A 347 -17.65 12.81 10.92
CA ASP A 347 -18.62 13.19 11.94
C ASP A 347 -19.89 12.32 11.91
N GLU A 348 -20.25 11.76 10.74
CA GLU A 348 -21.37 10.84 10.59
C GLU A 348 -21.09 9.44 11.15
N MET A 349 -19.84 9.00 11.22
CA MET A 349 -19.46 7.68 11.77
C MET A 349 -19.87 7.53 13.25
N LEU A 350 -19.62 8.55 14.06
CA LEU A 350 -19.84 8.49 15.51
C LEU A 350 -21.32 8.31 15.90
N PRO A 351 -22.29 9.08 15.34
CA PRO A 351 -23.72 8.86 15.62
C PRO A 351 -24.22 7.48 15.16
N ARG A 352 -23.57 6.88 14.16
CA ARG A 352 -23.90 5.53 13.68
C ARG A 352 -23.24 4.42 14.50
N SER A 353 -22.52 4.77 15.56
CA SER A 353 -21.75 3.81 16.37
C SER A 353 -20.68 3.05 15.58
N ILE A 354 -20.18 3.64 14.49
CA ILE A 354 -19.06 3.11 13.72
C ILE A 354 -17.78 3.71 14.30
N ILE A 355 -16.95 2.86 14.89
CA ILE A 355 -15.69 3.29 15.50
C ILE A 355 -14.67 3.49 14.37
N PRO A 356 -14.11 4.73 14.21
CA PRO A 356 -13.06 4.97 13.23
C PRO A 356 -11.86 4.04 13.43
N SER A 357 -11.26 3.60 12.34
CA SER A 357 -10.05 2.76 12.34
C SER A 357 -8.78 3.61 12.28
N THR A 358 -7.60 3.00 12.47
CA THR A 358 -6.30 3.67 12.26
C THR A 358 -6.20 4.26 10.86
N VAL A 359 -6.77 3.58 9.83
CA VAL A 359 -6.82 4.09 8.45
C VAL A 359 -7.65 5.36 8.36
N THR A 360 -8.83 5.40 9.02
CA THR A 360 -9.69 6.61 9.05
C THR A 360 -8.94 7.79 9.66
N TYR A 361 -8.28 7.58 10.81
CA TYR A 361 -7.50 8.62 11.48
C TYR A 361 -6.34 9.11 10.62
N SER A 362 -5.57 8.18 10.02
CA SER A 362 -4.45 8.55 9.13
C SER A 362 -4.91 9.35 7.92
N SER A 363 -6.06 9.02 7.33
CA SER A 363 -6.64 9.77 6.21
C SER A 363 -7.06 11.18 6.61
N MET A 364 -7.70 11.33 7.80
CA MET A 364 -8.08 12.66 8.31
C MET A 364 -6.86 13.51 8.66
N ILE A 365 -5.83 12.92 9.27
CA ILE A 365 -4.55 13.60 9.56
C ILE A 365 -3.90 14.07 8.26
N ASP A 366 -3.88 13.25 7.20
CA ASP A 366 -3.38 13.65 5.87
C ASP A 366 -4.16 14.83 5.29
N GLY A 367 -5.50 14.79 5.42
CA GLY A 367 -6.37 15.89 5.00
C GLY A 367 -6.06 17.21 5.70
N PHE A 368 -5.94 17.20 7.03
CA PHE A 368 -5.58 18.38 7.80
C PHE A 368 -4.15 18.88 7.48
N CYS A 369 -3.20 17.97 7.29
CA CYS A 369 -1.84 18.32 6.89
C CYS A 369 -1.78 18.98 5.50
N LYS A 370 -2.61 18.53 4.55
CA LYS A 370 -2.71 19.13 3.21
C LYS A 370 -3.32 20.53 3.23
N GLN A 371 -4.23 20.79 4.16
CA GLN A 371 -4.80 22.12 4.40
C GLN A 371 -3.90 23.03 5.26
N ASN A 372 -2.72 22.58 5.67
CA ASN A 372 -1.85 23.27 6.61
C ASN A 372 -2.50 23.52 8.00
N ARG A 373 -3.52 22.73 8.37
CA ARG A 373 -4.21 22.75 9.68
C ARG A 373 -3.52 21.79 10.65
N LEU A 374 -2.24 22.06 10.97
CA LEU A 374 -1.42 21.15 11.76
C LEU A 374 -1.96 20.92 13.17
N ASP A 375 -2.53 21.93 13.82
CA ASP A 375 -3.09 21.80 15.17
C ASP A 375 -4.26 20.79 15.20
N ALA A 376 -5.10 20.78 14.14
CA ALA A 376 -6.17 19.81 13.99
C ALA A 376 -5.62 18.39 13.70
N ALA A 377 -4.57 18.28 12.89
CA ALA A 377 -3.88 17.02 12.62
C ALA A 377 -3.27 16.42 13.89
N GLU A 378 -2.59 17.24 14.70
CA GLU A 378 -2.00 16.85 15.98
C GLU A 378 -3.07 16.43 16.99
N HIS A 379 -4.15 17.21 17.11
CA HIS A 379 -5.29 16.84 17.96
C HIS A 379 -5.87 15.47 17.56
N MET A 380 -6.06 15.25 16.26
CA MET A 380 -6.58 13.97 15.74
C MET A 380 -5.61 12.81 16.03
N PHE A 381 -4.30 13.04 15.91
CA PHE A 381 -3.27 12.06 16.21
C PHE A 381 -3.32 11.62 17.69
N TYR A 382 -3.34 12.55 18.63
CA TYR A 382 -3.41 12.24 20.07
C TYR A 382 -4.79 11.76 20.53
N LEU A 383 -5.85 11.99 19.74
CA LEU A 383 -7.17 11.42 19.98
C LEU A 383 -7.20 9.90 19.72
N THR A 384 -6.41 9.40 18.77
CA THR A 384 -6.40 8.01 18.30
C THR A 384 -6.26 7.00 19.45
N PRO A 385 -5.29 7.13 20.41
CA PRO A 385 -5.15 6.19 21.52
C PRO A 385 -6.34 6.22 22.48
N THR A 386 -6.95 7.38 22.68
CA THR A 386 -8.09 7.53 23.60
C THR A 386 -9.34 6.80 23.12
N LYS A 387 -9.44 6.51 21.83
CA LYS A 387 -10.51 5.78 21.17
C LYS A 387 -10.22 4.29 21.00
N GLY A 388 -9.10 3.80 21.55
CA GLY A 388 -8.73 2.38 21.52
C GLY A 388 -8.01 1.94 20.24
N CYS A 389 -7.59 2.88 19.40
CA CYS A 389 -6.71 2.64 18.25
C CYS A 389 -5.30 3.11 18.60
N SER A 390 -4.28 2.30 18.34
CA SER A 390 -2.89 2.76 18.47
C SER A 390 -2.40 3.32 17.16
N PRO A 391 -1.80 4.55 17.13
CA PRO A 391 -1.12 5.03 15.94
C PRO A 391 -0.12 4.00 15.44
N ASP A 392 -0.10 3.76 14.16
CA ASP A 392 0.86 2.87 13.49
C ASP A 392 1.95 3.69 12.76
N ILE A 393 2.89 3.00 12.13
CA ILE A 393 3.98 3.62 11.37
C ILE A 393 3.43 4.59 10.29
N ILE A 394 2.29 4.24 9.68
CA ILE A 394 1.67 5.07 8.63
C ILE A 394 1.15 6.37 9.24
N THR A 395 0.46 6.30 10.38
CA THR A 395 -0.07 7.47 11.09
C THR A 395 1.05 8.44 11.50
N PHE A 396 2.15 7.91 12.07
CA PHE A 396 3.33 8.72 12.39
C PHE A 396 3.95 9.37 11.14
N ASN A 397 4.19 8.58 10.09
CA ASN A 397 4.78 9.10 8.86
C ASN A 397 3.91 10.17 8.18
N THR A 398 2.60 10.05 8.26
CA THR A 398 1.65 11.03 7.71
C THR A 398 1.80 12.38 8.43
N LEU A 399 1.85 12.39 9.77
CA LEU A 399 2.01 13.62 10.54
C LEU A 399 3.42 14.20 10.39
N ILE A 400 4.48 13.37 10.38
CA ILE A 400 5.86 13.79 10.07
C ILE A 400 5.92 14.48 8.71
N ALA A 401 5.29 13.90 7.67
CA ALA A 401 5.23 14.51 6.34
C ALA A 401 4.49 15.86 6.37
N GLY A 402 3.44 15.98 7.17
CA GLY A 402 2.74 17.24 7.41
C GLY A 402 3.63 18.31 7.99
N TYR A 403 4.38 17.99 9.05
CA TYR A 403 5.34 18.92 9.66
C TYR A 403 6.47 19.31 8.71
N CYS A 404 7.04 18.35 7.97
CA CYS A 404 8.09 18.63 6.97
C CYS A 404 7.58 19.59 5.88
N ARG A 405 6.37 19.36 5.36
CA ARG A 405 5.74 20.24 4.35
C ARG A 405 5.52 21.66 4.87
N ALA A 406 5.18 21.80 6.14
CA ALA A 406 5.04 23.10 6.81
C ALA A 406 6.37 23.69 7.29
N LYS A 407 7.51 23.09 6.95
CA LYS A 407 8.86 23.50 7.37
C LYS A 407 9.08 23.46 8.88
N ARG A 408 8.31 22.66 9.63
CA ARG A 408 8.43 22.42 11.07
C ARG A 408 9.15 21.09 11.34
N VAL A 409 10.32 20.89 10.75
CA VAL A 409 11.04 19.60 10.75
C VAL A 409 11.43 19.14 12.16
N ASP A 410 11.73 20.09 13.07
CA ASP A 410 12.06 19.80 14.48
C ASP A 410 10.90 19.08 15.21
N ASP A 411 9.64 19.41 14.88
CA ASP A 411 8.49 18.71 15.44
C ASP A 411 8.36 17.31 14.84
N GLY A 412 8.76 17.13 13.58
CA GLY A 412 8.90 15.81 12.94
C GLY A 412 9.94 14.92 13.65
N ILE A 413 11.07 15.49 14.09
CA ILE A 413 12.08 14.74 14.88
C ILE A 413 11.54 14.34 16.25
N LYS A 414 10.77 15.20 16.93
CA LYS A 414 10.11 14.82 18.19
C LYS A 414 9.20 13.60 17.99
N LEU A 415 8.42 13.59 16.90
CA LEU A 415 7.57 12.44 16.56
C LEU A 415 8.37 11.17 16.25
N LEU A 416 9.56 11.28 15.65
CA LEU A 416 10.45 10.13 15.45
C LEU A 416 10.86 9.54 16.81
N HIS A 417 11.18 10.38 17.81
CA HIS A 417 11.48 9.91 19.16
C HIS A 417 10.26 9.27 19.84
N GLU A 418 9.08 9.92 19.77
CA GLU A 418 7.84 9.35 20.31
C GLU A 418 7.50 8.00 19.66
N MET A 419 7.71 7.84 18.35
CA MET A 419 7.54 6.59 17.62
C MET A 419 8.43 5.49 18.18
N THR A 420 9.70 5.78 18.46
CA THR A 420 10.64 4.81 19.04
C THR A 420 10.30 4.48 20.49
N GLU A 421 9.86 5.44 21.30
CA GLU A 421 9.37 5.23 22.66
C GLU A 421 8.12 4.37 22.69
N ALA A 422 7.23 4.50 21.68
CA ALA A 422 6.07 3.64 21.49
C ALA A 422 6.44 2.20 21.05
N GLY A 423 7.71 1.89 20.86
CA GLY A 423 8.21 0.57 20.44
C GLY A 423 8.03 0.30 18.94
N LEU A 424 7.75 1.32 18.14
CA LEU A 424 7.70 1.23 16.69
C LEU A 424 9.10 1.49 16.11
N VAL A 425 9.46 0.74 15.08
CA VAL A 425 10.74 0.93 14.39
C VAL A 425 10.53 1.83 13.18
N ALA A 426 11.25 2.96 13.14
CA ALA A 426 11.25 3.84 11.97
C ALA A 426 11.73 3.07 10.73
N ASN A 427 11.08 3.32 9.60
CA ASN A 427 11.42 2.68 8.34
C ASN A 427 12.08 3.66 7.36
N THR A 428 12.45 3.17 6.18
CA THR A 428 13.08 3.98 5.13
C THR A 428 12.23 5.21 4.77
N ILE A 429 10.90 5.09 4.78
CA ILE A 429 9.98 6.21 4.46
C ILE A 429 10.10 7.29 5.54
N THR A 430 10.12 6.93 6.83
CA THR A 430 10.25 7.87 7.95
C THR A 430 11.50 8.74 7.80
N TYR A 431 12.65 8.09 7.64
CA TYR A 431 13.93 8.80 7.49
C TYR A 431 14.00 9.63 6.20
N THR A 432 13.56 9.07 5.06
CA THR A 432 13.56 9.82 3.79
C THR A 432 12.68 11.05 3.84
N THR A 433 11.51 10.99 4.49
CA THR A 433 10.61 12.14 4.66
C THR A 433 11.26 13.25 5.50
N LEU A 434 11.94 12.91 6.59
CA LEU A 434 12.64 13.87 7.43
C LEU A 434 13.88 14.46 6.72
N ILE A 435 14.67 13.63 6.01
CA ILE A 435 15.79 14.09 5.17
C ILE A 435 15.29 15.09 4.14
N HIS A 436 14.17 14.80 3.45
CA HIS A 436 13.56 15.73 2.52
C HIS A 436 13.17 17.04 3.19
N GLY A 437 12.54 16.97 4.36
CA GLY A 437 12.18 18.15 5.15
C GLY A 437 13.40 19.04 5.48
N PHE A 438 14.50 18.45 5.94
CA PHE A 438 15.74 19.19 6.21
C PHE A 438 16.36 19.81 4.94
N CYS A 439 16.33 19.08 3.82
CA CYS A 439 16.76 19.61 2.53
C CYS A 439 15.95 20.84 2.10
N GLN A 440 14.62 20.82 2.32
CA GLN A 440 13.73 21.94 1.99
C GLN A 440 13.94 23.18 2.86
N VAL A 441 14.39 23.03 4.12
CA VAL A 441 14.74 24.17 4.98
C VAL A 441 16.21 24.59 4.86
N GLY A 442 17.02 23.85 4.06
CA GLY A 442 18.42 24.14 3.78
C GLY A 442 19.39 23.64 4.85
N ASP A 443 18.95 22.88 5.85
CA ASP A 443 19.82 22.27 6.85
C ASP A 443 20.37 20.92 6.40
N LEU A 444 21.33 20.97 5.50
CA LEU A 444 21.96 19.79 4.92
C LEU A 444 22.82 19.01 5.92
N ASN A 445 23.30 19.65 6.97
CA ASN A 445 24.08 18.96 8.01
C ASN A 445 23.16 18.03 8.79
N ALA A 446 22.01 18.53 9.24
CA ALA A 446 21.00 17.70 9.91
C ALA A 446 20.49 16.56 9.01
N ALA A 447 20.33 16.82 7.70
CA ALA A 447 19.95 15.77 6.75
C ALA A 447 21.01 14.64 6.64
N GLN A 448 22.31 15.00 6.66
CA GLN A 448 23.40 14.02 6.64
C GLN A 448 23.53 13.27 7.97
N ASP A 449 23.37 13.96 9.10
CA ASP A 449 23.38 13.33 10.43
C ASP A 449 22.24 12.31 10.55
N LEU A 450 21.07 12.65 10.04
CA LEU A 450 19.90 11.75 10.02
C LEU A 450 20.10 10.52 9.10
N LEU A 451 20.78 10.69 7.96
CA LEU A 451 21.19 9.57 7.13
C LEU A 451 22.13 8.62 7.89
N GLN A 452 23.08 9.18 8.67
CA GLN A 452 23.98 8.38 9.48
C GLN A 452 23.25 7.65 10.62
N GLU A 453 22.24 8.30 11.23
CA GLU A 453 21.37 7.70 12.23
C GLU A 453 20.57 6.53 11.62
N MET A 454 19.98 6.73 10.43
CA MET A 454 19.27 5.69 9.69
C MET A 454 20.13 4.42 9.52
N ILE A 455 21.38 4.58 9.09
CA ILE A 455 22.32 3.49 8.88
C ILE A 455 22.68 2.81 10.21
N SER A 456 22.97 3.61 11.26
CA SER A 456 23.32 3.09 12.59
C SER A 456 22.17 2.32 13.25
N SER A 457 20.93 2.69 12.94
CA SER A 457 19.71 1.99 13.37
C SER A 457 19.42 0.73 12.58
N GLY A 458 20.28 0.36 11.61
CA GLY A 458 20.12 -0.84 10.79
C GLY A 458 19.10 -0.71 9.66
N VAL A 459 18.63 0.52 9.36
CA VAL A 459 17.72 0.80 8.23
C VAL A 459 18.57 1.16 7.03
N CYS A 460 18.52 0.33 5.98
CA CYS A 460 19.31 0.58 4.77
C CYS A 460 18.68 1.70 3.92
N PRO A 461 19.46 2.74 3.54
CA PRO A 461 19.03 3.69 2.52
C PRO A 461 18.73 2.99 1.20
N ASN A 462 17.73 3.46 0.49
CA ASN A 462 17.42 3.04 -0.87
C ASN A 462 17.77 4.15 -1.88
N VAL A 463 17.57 3.88 -3.17
CA VAL A 463 17.84 4.87 -4.23
C VAL A 463 17.02 6.15 -4.05
N VAL A 464 15.78 6.05 -3.55
CA VAL A 464 14.93 7.22 -3.27
C VAL A 464 15.52 8.09 -2.17
N THR A 465 16.04 7.49 -1.08
CA THR A 465 16.71 8.24 0.00
C THR A 465 17.94 9.00 -0.54
N CYS A 466 18.73 8.31 -1.37
CA CYS A 466 19.91 8.92 -1.99
C CYS A 466 19.53 10.05 -2.95
N ASN A 467 18.54 9.84 -3.81
CA ASN A 467 18.04 10.85 -4.74
C ASN A 467 17.48 12.08 -4.01
N THR A 468 16.75 11.88 -2.91
CA THR A 468 16.25 12.99 -2.07
C THR A 468 17.38 13.85 -1.50
N LEU A 469 18.47 13.25 -1.03
CA LEU A 469 19.60 14.00 -0.51
C LEU A 469 20.41 14.67 -1.63
N LEU A 470 20.58 13.98 -2.79
CA LEU A 470 21.24 14.56 -3.97
C LEU A 470 20.50 15.79 -4.48
N ASP A 471 19.17 15.69 -4.59
CA ASP A 471 18.30 16.80 -4.99
C ASP A 471 18.43 17.99 -4.03
N GLY A 472 18.32 17.71 -2.72
CA GLY A 472 18.54 18.73 -1.69
C GLY A 472 19.94 19.37 -1.73
N LEU A 473 21.00 18.61 -2.02
CA LEU A 473 22.34 19.15 -2.20
C LEU A 473 22.44 20.05 -3.44
N CYS A 474 21.85 19.65 -4.56
CA CYS A 474 21.81 20.43 -5.79
C CYS A 474 21.02 21.73 -5.60
N ASP A 475 19.83 21.68 -5.02
CA ASP A 475 18.96 22.83 -4.79
C ASP A 475 19.60 23.88 -3.85
N ASN A 476 20.42 23.43 -2.92
CA ASN A 476 21.13 24.31 -1.99
C ASN A 476 22.55 24.69 -2.47
N GLY A 477 22.88 24.48 -3.76
CA GLY A 477 24.14 24.90 -4.38
C GLY A 477 25.38 24.12 -3.90
N LYS A 478 25.21 22.91 -3.30
CA LYS A 478 26.30 22.03 -2.88
C LYS A 478 26.58 20.90 -3.88
N LEU A 479 26.64 21.26 -5.16
CA LEU A 479 26.83 20.30 -6.25
C LEU A 479 28.09 19.44 -6.10
N LYS A 480 29.16 19.98 -5.49
CA LYS A 480 30.39 19.19 -5.27
C LYS A 480 30.14 18.00 -4.35
N ASP A 481 29.42 18.24 -3.25
CA ASP A 481 29.07 17.20 -2.28
C ASP A 481 28.13 16.16 -2.92
N ALA A 482 27.20 16.62 -3.78
CA ALA A 482 26.33 15.74 -4.56
C ALA A 482 27.13 14.84 -5.52
N LEU A 483 28.11 15.36 -6.26
CA LEU A 483 28.98 14.59 -7.15
C LEU A 483 29.88 13.61 -6.37
N GLU A 484 30.34 13.97 -5.18
CA GLU A 484 31.10 13.06 -4.31
C GLU A 484 30.22 11.89 -3.83
N MET A 485 28.98 12.19 -3.42
CA MET A 485 28.02 11.17 -3.04
C MET A 485 27.66 10.23 -4.21
N PHE A 486 27.43 10.78 -5.39
CA PHE A 486 27.19 9.99 -6.62
C PHE A 486 28.37 9.06 -6.92
N LYS A 487 29.62 9.55 -6.84
CA LYS A 487 30.82 8.70 -7.02
C LYS A 487 30.90 7.60 -5.95
N ALA A 488 30.45 7.86 -4.73
CA ALA A 488 30.39 6.86 -3.68
C ALA A 488 29.33 5.77 -3.99
N MET A 489 28.15 6.15 -4.49
CA MET A 489 27.12 5.22 -4.96
C MET A 489 27.62 4.32 -6.10
N GLN A 490 28.33 4.91 -7.09
CA GLN A 490 28.90 4.15 -8.20
C GLN A 490 29.96 3.12 -7.76
N LYS A 491 30.76 3.43 -6.75
CA LYS A 491 31.80 2.55 -6.21
C LYS A 491 31.25 1.42 -5.36
N SER A 492 30.05 1.55 -4.82
CA SER A 492 29.42 0.53 -3.96
C SER A 492 29.16 -0.79 -4.69
N LYS A 493 29.11 -0.79 -6.03
CA LYS A 493 28.96 -1.98 -6.86
C LYS A 493 30.22 -2.87 -6.92
N MET A 494 31.40 -2.30 -6.67
CA MET A 494 32.68 -3.02 -6.83
C MET A 494 33.19 -3.70 -5.57
N ASP A 495 32.72 -3.28 -4.38
CA ASP A 495 33.17 -3.78 -3.08
C ASP A 495 31.96 -4.05 -2.18
N ILE A 496 31.62 -5.31 -1.96
CA ILE A 496 30.59 -5.73 -1.00
C ILE A 496 31.15 -5.60 0.43
N ASP A 497 31.25 -4.39 0.92
CA ASP A 497 31.64 -4.11 2.29
C ASP A 497 30.41 -3.55 3.05
N ALA A 498 29.86 -4.36 3.96
CA ALA A 498 28.67 -4.02 4.75
C ALA A 498 28.84 -2.76 5.65
N SER A 499 30.05 -2.20 5.73
CA SER A 499 30.34 -0.99 6.51
C SER A 499 30.13 0.33 5.74
N ARG A 500 29.81 0.28 4.44
CA ARG A 500 29.64 1.47 3.61
C ARG A 500 28.19 1.96 3.57
N PRO A 501 27.92 3.27 3.64
CA PRO A 501 26.57 3.84 3.76
C PRO A 501 25.65 3.56 2.57
N PHE A 502 26.17 3.28 1.36
CA PHE A 502 25.39 3.11 0.12
C PHE A 502 25.53 1.71 -0.48
N ASN A 503 25.77 0.70 0.36
CA ASN A 503 25.99 -0.67 -0.12
C ASN A 503 24.75 -1.22 -0.84
N GLY A 504 24.90 -1.56 -2.13
CA GLY A 504 23.83 -2.11 -2.96
C GLY A 504 22.86 -1.08 -3.56
N VAL A 505 23.10 0.25 -3.37
CA VAL A 505 22.29 1.29 -4.00
C VAL A 505 22.91 1.66 -5.34
N GLU A 506 22.25 1.30 -6.44
CA GLU A 506 22.68 1.66 -7.78
C GLU A 506 22.00 2.97 -8.23
N PRO A 507 22.75 3.90 -8.85
CA PRO A 507 22.14 5.06 -9.49
C PRO A 507 21.13 4.65 -10.56
N ASP A 508 19.99 5.29 -10.59
CA ASP A 508 18.93 5.12 -11.56
C ASP A 508 18.80 6.34 -12.51
N VAL A 509 17.86 6.32 -13.41
CA VAL A 509 17.61 7.44 -14.33
C VAL A 509 17.33 8.74 -13.57
N GLN A 510 16.63 8.69 -12.45
CA GLN A 510 16.33 9.87 -11.63
C GLN A 510 17.60 10.45 -10.99
N THR A 511 18.52 9.59 -10.54
CA THR A 511 19.83 10.01 -10.02
C THR A 511 20.58 10.87 -11.03
N TYR A 512 20.64 10.40 -12.29
CA TYR A 512 21.29 11.14 -13.37
C TYR A 512 20.55 12.43 -13.71
N ASN A 513 19.21 12.41 -13.77
CA ASN A 513 18.40 13.60 -14.05
C ASN A 513 18.62 14.71 -13.04
N ILE A 514 18.67 14.39 -11.73
CA ILE A 514 18.93 15.34 -10.65
C ILE A 514 20.30 16.02 -10.85
N LEU A 515 21.34 15.23 -11.13
CA LEU A 515 22.70 15.76 -11.31
C LEU A 515 22.85 16.57 -12.60
N ILE A 516 22.29 16.10 -13.71
CA ILE A 516 22.27 16.82 -14.99
C ILE A 516 21.57 18.17 -14.81
N CYS A 517 20.39 18.19 -14.20
CA CYS A 517 19.65 19.42 -13.90
C CYS A 517 20.46 20.36 -12.99
N GLY A 518 21.06 19.83 -11.91
CA GLY A 518 21.92 20.61 -11.00
C GLY A 518 23.13 21.23 -11.71
N LEU A 519 23.82 20.46 -12.58
CA LEU A 519 24.94 20.93 -13.37
C LEU A 519 24.54 22.04 -14.36
N ILE A 520 23.42 21.86 -15.05
CA ILE A 520 22.88 22.85 -16.00
C ILE A 520 22.50 24.14 -15.27
N ASN A 521 21.89 24.06 -14.08
CA ASN A 521 21.53 25.22 -13.30
C ASN A 521 22.75 25.99 -12.77
N GLU A 522 23.87 25.31 -12.47
CA GLU A 522 25.15 25.95 -12.15
C GLU A 522 25.95 26.40 -13.41
N GLY A 523 25.43 26.21 -14.61
CA GLY A 523 26.11 26.59 -15.85
C GLY A 523 27.26 25.66 -16.28
N LYS A 524 27.35 24.45 -15.68
CA LYS A 524 28.39 23.45 -15.98
C LYS A 524 27.91 22.44 -17.02
N PHE A 525 27.54 22.96 -18.19
CA PHE A 525 26.91 22.13 -19.24
C PHE A 525 27.79 20.98 -19.73
N LEU A 526 29.12 21.18 -19.87
CA LEU A 526 30.03 20.12 -20.33
C LEU A 526 30.03 18.90 -19.39
N GLU A 527 30.01 19.15 -18.07
CA GLU A 527 29.94 18.05 -17.09
C GLU A 527 28.56 17.33 -17.15
N ALA A 528 27.49 18.08 -17.48
CA ALA A 528 26.17 17.49 -17.69
C ALA A 528 26.13 16.61 -18.95
N GLU A 529 26.77 17.06 -20.04
CA GLU A 529 26.89 16.31 -21.29
C GLU A 529 27.69 15.01 -21.10
N GLU A 530 28.77 15.03 -20.31
CA GLU A 530 29.53 13.83 -19.92
C GLU A 530 28.65 12.81 -19.15
N LEU A 531 27.81 13.27 -18.22
CA LEU A 531 26.88 12.38 -17.50
C LEU A 531 25.80 11.81 -18.41
N TYR A 532 25.27 12.60 -19.33
CA TYR A 532 24.30 12.13 -20.32
C TYR A 532 24.89 11.03 -21.21
N GLU A 533 26.13 11.21 -21.68
CA GLU A 533 26.84 10.19 -22.48
C GLU A 533 27.17 8.93 -21.68
N GLU A 534 27.39 9.04 -20.35
CA GLU A 534 27.65 7.89 -19.47
C GLU A 534 26.41 6.99 -19.30
N MET A 535 25.18 7.53 -19.33
CA MET A 535 23.95 6.78 -19.06
C MET A 535 23.80 5.51 -19.91
N PRO A 536 23.90 5.55 -21.26
CA PRO A 536 23.78 4.37 -22.10
C PRO A 536 24.89 3.34 -21.85
N HIS A 537 26.11 3.79 -21.55
CA HIS A 537 27.25 2.91 -21.25
C HIS A 537 27.05 2.09 -19.96
N ARG A 538 26.17 2.59 -19.06
CA ARG A 538 25.79 1.89 -17.84
C ARG A 538 24.47 1.11 -17.97
N GLY A 539 23.87 1.08 -19.15
CA GLY A 539 22.59 0.43 -19.40
C GLY A 539 21.39 1.22 -18.89
N ILE A 540 21.55 2.52 -18.58
CA ILE A 540 20.48 3.42 -18.17
C ILE A 540 19.96 4.13 -19.40
N VAL A 541 18.67 4.01 -19.68
CA VAL A 541 18.04 4.66 -20.84
C VAL A 541 17.57 6.06 -20.44
N PRO A 542 18.07 7.14 -21.09
CA PRO A 542 17.55 8.47 -20.86
C PRO A 542 16.04 8.54 -21.08
N ASP A 543 15.32 9.26 -20.24
CA ASP A 543 13.88 9.47 -20.33
C ASP A 543 13.53 10.89 -20.82
N THR A 544 12.22 11.20 -20.89
CA THR A 544 11.74 12.53 -21.33
C THR A 544 12.32 13.66 -20.48
N ILE A 545 12.51 13.44 -19.16
CA ILE A 545 13.08 14.43 -18.25
C ILE A 545 14.55 14.68 -18.58
N THR A 546 15.32 13.62 -18.87
CA THR A 546 16.72 13.73 -19.29
C THR A 546 16.84 14.59 -20.54
N TYR A 547 16.02 14.31 -21.57
CA TYR A 547 16.03 15.08 -22.83
C TYR A 547 15.64 16.54 -22.60
N SER A 548 14.56 16.79 -21.84
CA SER A 548 14.10 18.15 -21.55
C SER A 548 15.17 18.97 -20.81
N SER A 549 15.87 18.35 -19.85
CA SER A 549 16.97 18.99 -19.13
C SER A 549 18.14 19.33 -20.06
N MET A 550 18.54 18.40 -20.91
CA MET A 550 19.62 18.65 -21.88
C MET A 550 19.26 19.73 -22.92
N ILE A 551 18.02 19.73 -23.41
CA ILE A 551 17.49 20.79 -24.30
C ILE A 551 17.53 22.14 -23.60
N ASP A 552 17.12 22.23 -22.31
CA ASP A 552 17.25 23.46 -21.51
C ASP A 552 18.71 23.94 -21.41
N GLY A 553 19.62 23.01 -21.13
CA GLY A 553 21.05 23.29 -21.09
C GLY A 553 21.59 23.85 -22.41
N LEU A 554 21.24 23.23 -23.56
CA LEU A 554 21.62 23.70 -24.90
C LEU A 554 21.01 25.07 -25.19
N CYS A 555 19.76 25.32 -24.85
CA CYS A 555 19.11 26.62 -24.99
C CYS A 555 19.80 27.70 -24.13
N LYS A 556 20.19 27.40 -22.90
CA LYS A 556 20.96 28.32 -22.02
C LYS A 556 22.34 28.66 -22.61
N GLN A 557 22.95 27.75 -23.37
CA GLN A 557 24.20 27.94 -24.09
C GLN A 557 24.02 28.60 -25.47
N SER A 558 22.80 28.94 -25.88
CA SER A 558 22.44 29.46 -27.20
C SER A 558 22.79 28.50 -28.36
N ARG A 559 22.86 27.19 -28.08
CA ARG A 559 23.09 26.12 -29.07
C ARG A 559 21.75 25.57 -29.57
N LEU A 560 20.92 26.45 -30.20
CA LEU A 560 19.53 26.12 -30.54
C LEU A 560 19.43 25.02 -31.63
N ASP A 561 20.34 25.01 -32.60
CA ASP A 561 20.34 23.96 -33.65
C ASP A 561 20.51 22.56 -33.06
N GLU A 562 21.38 22.43 -32.07
CA GLU A 562 21.61 21.17 -31.39
C GLU A 562 20.43 20.82 -30.44
N ALA A 563 19.81 21.82 -29.81
CA ALA A 563 18.61 21.62 -29.03
C ALA A 563 17.46 21.06 -29.87
N THR A 564 17.25 21.61 -31.09
CA THR A 564 16.25 21.12 -32.04
C THR A 564 16.58 19.71 -32.52
N GLN A 565 17.85 19.46 -32.86
CA GLN A 565 18.29 18.14 -33.28
C GLN A 565 18.06 17.09 -32.15
N MET A 566 18.27 17.46 -30.90
CA MET A 566 18.01 16.59 -29.76
C MET A 566 16.49 16.34 -29.59
N PHE A 567 15.69 17.38 -29.75
CA PHE A 567 14.22 17.28 -29.72
C PHE A 567 13.69 16.35 -30.82
N ASP A 568 14.17 16.47 -32.06
CA ASP A 568 13.78 15.60 -33.18
C ASP A 568 14.22 14.15 -32.97
N SER A 569 15.35 13.94 -32.29
CA SER A 569 15.86 12.60 -31.99
C SER A 569 14.99 11.83 -31.00
N MET A 570 14.20 12.50 -30.15
CA MET A 570 13.27 11.85 -29.21
C MET A 570 12.26 10.98 -29.97
N GLY A 571 11.65 11.52 -31.03
CA GLY A 571 10.66 10.79 -31.82
C GLY A 571 11.21 9.51 -32.46
N SER A 572 12.48 9.52 -32.87
CA SER A 572 13.16 8.35 -33.45
C SER A 572 13.48 7.26 -32.42
N LYS A 573 13.57 7.61 -31.13
CA LYS A 573 13.91 6.72 -30.01
C LYS A 573 12.69 6.23 -29.22
N SER A 574 11.47 6.41 -29.75
CA SER A 574 10.20 6.01 -29.13
C SER A 574 9.78 6.84 -27.90
N PHE A 575 10.35 8.02 -27.70
CA PHE A 575 9.93 8.98 -26.69
C PHE A 575 9.12 10.10 -27.33
N SER A 576 7.90 10.32 -26.87
CA SER A 576 7.09 11.46 -27.33
C SER A 576 7.46 12.70 -26.53
N PRO A 577 7.84 13.83 -27.18
CA PRO A 577 7.93 15.10 -26.48
C PRO A 577 6.62 15.44 -25.78
N ASP A 578 6.71 15.93 -24.55
CA ASP A 578 5.58 16.37 -23.73
C ASP A 578 5.48 17.91 -23.71
N VAL A 579 4.48 18.43 -23.01
CA VAL A 579 4.27 19.89 -22.86
C VAL A 579 5.53 20.57 -22.32
N VAL A 580 6.24 19.95 -21.38
CA VAL A 580 7.44 20.52 -20.75
C VAL A 580 8.58 20.64 -21.78
N THR A 581 8.78 19.59 -22.59
CA THR A 581 9.81 19.57 -23.64
C THR A 581 9.57 20.68 -24.68
N PHE A 582 8.31 20.82 -25.16
CA PHE A 582 7.93 21.91 -26.06
C PHE A 582 8.15 23.28 -25.42
N ASN A 583 7.67 23.49 -24.21
CA ASN A 583 7.84 24.76 -23.48
C ASN A 583 9.31 25.13 -23.29
N THR A 584 10.16 24.16 -23.05
CA THR A 584 11.61 24.36 -22.89
C THR A 584 12.23 24.89 -24.19
N LEU A 585 11.92 24.27 -25.32
CA LEU A 585 12.48 24.67 -26.62
C LEU A 585 11.90 26.02 -27.10
N ILE A 586 10.57 26.21 -26.95
CA ILE A 586 9.91 27.50 -27.22
C ILE A 586 10.54 28.62 -26.38
N THR A 587 10.82 28.36 -25.10
CA THR A 587 11.49 29.31 -24.21
C THR A 587 12.90 29.67 -24.72
N GLY A 588 13.63 28.68 -25.23
CA GLY A 588 14.95 28.89 -25.82
C GLY A 588 14.89 29.82 -27.02
N TYR A 589 14.00 29.58 -27.99
CA TYR A 589 13.78 30.40 -29.15
C TYR A 589 13.30 31.83 -28.80
N CYS A 590 12.33 31.96 -27.92
CA CYS A 590 11.84 33.26 -27.43
C CYS A 590 12.95 34.07 -26.73
N LYS A 591 13.77 33.43 -25.90
CA LYS A 591 14.94 34.07 -25.30
C LYS A 591 16.00 34.51 -26.31
N ALA A 592 16.16 33.80 -27.41
CA ALA A 592 17.09 34.17 -28.50
C ALA A 592 16.50 35.28 -29.42
N GLY A 593 15.20 35.60 -29.26
CA GLY A 593 14.51 36.57 -30.12
C GLY A 593 14.02 35.96 -31.46
N MET A 594 14.02 34.65 -31.58
CA MET A 594 13.54 33.89 -32.74
C MET A 594 12.10 33.41 -32.45
N VAL A 595 11.17 34.35 -32.38
CA VAL A 595 9.80 34.06 -31.91
C VAL A 595 8.98 33.32 -32.98
N ASP A 596 9.29 33.51 -34.25
CA ASP A 596 8.63 32.83 -35.38
C ASP A 596 8.86 31.31 -35.31
N ASP A 597 10.10 30.89 -35.01
CA ASP A 597 10.43 29.47 -34.81
C ASP A 597 9.72 28.90 -33.55
N GLY A 598 9.60 29.71 -32.50
CA GLY A 598 8.81 29.35 -31.30
C GLY A 598 7.31 29.17 -31.62
N LEU A 599 6.77 29.97 -32.53
CA LEU A 599 5.38 29.86 -32.99
C LEU A 599 5.19 28.62 -33.89
N GLU A 600 6.16 28.27 -34.73
CA GLU A 600 6.11 27.01 -35.47
C GLU A 600 6.03 25.80 -34.57
N LEU A 601 6.83 25.76 -33.49
CA LEU A 601 6.78 24.69 -32.48
C LEU A 601 5.41 24.66 -31.73
N PHE A 602 4.82 25.81 -31.46
CA PHE A 602 3.48 25.87 -30.86
C PHE A 602 2.42 25.30 -31.80
N CYS A 603 2.48 25.60 -33.08
CA CYS A 603 1.62 25.00 -34.12
C CYS A 603 1.83 23.47 -34.21
N GLU A 604 3.08 23.01 -34.16
CA GLU A 604 3.43 21.58 -34.17
C GLU A 604 2.88 20.86 -32.92
N MET A 605 2.96 21.48 -31.74
CA MET A 605 2.40 20.98 -30.48
C MET A 605 0.90 20.69 -30.65
N GLY A 606 0.14 21.63 -31.23
CA GLY A 606 -1.28 21.46 -31.53
C GLY A 606 -1.55 20.34 -32.55
N GLN A 607 -0.73 20.22 -33.61
CA GLN A 607 -0.85 19.14 -34.61
C GLN A 607 -0.61 17.76 -34.01
N ARG A 608 0.24 17.65 -32.99
CA ARG A 608 0.50 16.41 -32.26
C ARG A 608 -0.56 16.10 -31.19
N GLY A 609 -1.58 16.98 -31.03
CA GLY A 609 -2.65 16.81 -30.05
C GLY A 609 -2.23 17.10 -28.61
N ILE A 610 -1.12 17.81 -28.43
CA ILE A 610 -0.65 18.24 -27.12
C ILE A 610 -1.28 19.57 -26.79
N VAL A 611 -2.00 19.67 -25.68
CA VAL A 611 -2.69 20.91 -25.27
C VAL A 611 -1.67 21.85 -24.62
N ALA A 612 -1.61 23.09 -25.14
CA ALA A 612 -0.78 24.14 -24.56
C ALA A 612 -1.30 24.53 -23.17
N ASP A 613 -0.38 24.75 -22.26
CA ASP A 613 -0.66 25.22 -20.90
C ASP A 613 -0.42 26.74 -20.75
N ALA A 614 -0.70 27.27 -19.56
CA ALA A 614 -0.46 28.68 -19.29
C ALA A 614 1.00 29.10 -19.51
N ILE A 615 1.96 28.22 -19.23
CA ILE A 615 3.40 28.48 -19.42
C ILE A 615 3.74 28.66 -20.90
N THR A 616 3.16 27.85 -21.79
CA THR A 616 3.33 27.96 -23.24
C THR A 616 2.94 29.37 -23.73
N TYR A 617 1.73 29.81 -23.38
CA TYR A 617 1.20 31.13 -23.78
C TYR A 617 2.03 32.27 -23.18
N ILE A 618 2.35 32.22 -21.90
CA ILE A 618 3.18 33.23 -21.23
C ILE A 618 4.55 33.38 -21.91
N THR A 619 5.15 32.26 -22.28
CA THR A 619 6.47 32.26 -22.92
C THR A 619 6.44 32.91 -24.30
N LEU A 620 5.41 32.60 -25.13
CA LEU A 620 5.23 33.22 -26.43
C LEU A 620 4.93 34.71 -26.32
N ILE A 621 4.03 35.12 -25.41
CA ILE A 621 3.73 36.54 -25.12
C ILE A 621 5.02 37.28 -24.73
N TYR A 622 5.84 36.70 -23.85
CA TYR A 622 7.14 37.26 -23.48
C TYR A 622 8.08 37.36 -24.69
N GLY A 623 8.11 36.33 -25.54
CA GLY A 623 8.92 36.32 -26.76
C GLY A 623 8.53 37.44 -27.74
N PHE A 624 7.25 37.59 -28.05
CA PHE A 624 6.73 38.63 -28.93
C PHE A 624 7.02 40.02 -28.40
N ARG A 625 6.86 40.22 -27.11
CA ARG A 625 7.22 41.49 -26.44
C ARG A 625 8.71 41.82 -26.54
N LYS A 626 9.57 40.81 -26.44
CA LYS A 626 11.03 41.02 -26.54
C LYS A 626 11.48 41.51 -27.87
N VAL A 627 10.76 41.18 -28.93
CA VAL A 627 11.01 41.66 -30.31
C VAL A 627 10.12 42.87 -30.70
N ASP A 628 9.47 43.54 -29.71
CA ASP A 628 8.58 44.67 -29.86
C ASP A 628 7.39 44.41 -30.81
N ASN A 629 6.96 43.16 -30.97
CA ASN A 629 5.76 42.81 -31.73
C ASN A 629 4.55 42.67 -30.81
N ILE A 630 3.92 43.77 -30.53
CA ILE A 630 2.80 43.86 -29.59
C ILE A 630 1.53 43.21 -30.15
N ASP A 631 1.29 43.35 -31.47
CA ASP A 631 0.14 42.75 -32.13
C ASP A 631 0.17 41.22 -32.01
N GLY A 632 1.36 40.59 -32.25
CA GLY A 632 1.54 39.16 -32.04
C GLY A 632 1.33 38.71 -30.60
N ALA A 633 1.75 39.54 -29.62
CA ALA A 633 1.51 39.25 -28.21
C ALA A 633 0.02 39.28 -27.86
N LEU A 634 -0.72 40.24 -28.42
CA LEU A 634 -2.18 40.37 -28.25
C LEU A 634 -2.94 39.20 -28.88
N ASP A 635 -2.51 38.76 -30.08
CA ASP A 635 -3.12 37.62 -30.77
C ASP A 635 -2.96 36.31 -29.97
N ILE A 636 -1.78 36.06 -29.44
CA ILE A 636 -1.51 34.88 -28.58
C ILE A 636 -2.30 34.96 -27.26
N PHE A 637 -2.44 36.17 -26.69
CA PHE A 637 -3.26 36.36 -25.49
C PHE A 637 -4.76 36.08 -25.76
N GLN A 638 -5.27 36.51 -26.93
CA GLN A 638 -6.64 36.21 -27.35
C GLN A 638 -6.84 34.70 -27.58
N GLU A 639 -5.85 34.03 -28.16
CA GLU A 639 -5.87 32.58 -28.37
C GLU A 639 -5.88 31.82 -27.04
N MET A 640 -5.09 32.25 -26.04
CA MET A 640 -5.07 31.72 -24.68
C MET A 640 -6.47 31.72 -24.08
N ILE A 641 -7.19 32.86 -24.19
CA ILE A 641 -8.54 33.00 -23.68
C ILE A 641 -9.51 32.09 -24.41
N SER A 642 -9.46 32.08 -25.76
CA SER A 642 -10.36 31.29 -26.59
C SER A 642 -10.18 29.76 -26.37
N SER A 643 -9.00 29.35 -25.98
CA SER A 643 -8.66 27.95 -25.62
C SER A 643 -9.08 27.56 -24.19
N GLY A 644 -9.68 28.48 -23.44
CA GLY A 644 -10.14 28.23 -22.05
C GLY A 644 -9.01 28.22 -21.01
N VAL A 645 -7.81 28.73 -21.38
CA VAL A 645 -6.71 28.89 -20.43
C VAL A 645 -6.75 30.29 -19.86
N TYR A 646 -7.03 30.42 -18.57
CA TYR A 646 -7.18 31.73 -17.93
C TYR A 646 -5.82 32.34 -17.54
N PRO A 647 -5.59 33.64 -17.87
CA PRO A 647 -4.34 34.31 -17.51
C PRO A 647 -4.28 34.59 -16.00
N ASP A 648 -3.10 34.33 -15.41
CA ASP A 648 -2.81 34.72 -14.04
C ASP A 648 -2.36 36.20 -13.94
N THR A 649 -2.18 36.69 -12.71
CA THR A 649 -1.74 38.07 -12.43
C THR A 649 -0.39 38.38 -13.09
N ILE A 650 0.49 37.38 -13.25
CA ILE A 650 1.80 37.55 -13.87
C ILE A 650 1.63 37.73 -15.39
N THR A 651 0.78 36.96 -16.02
CA THR A 651 0.45 37.07 -17.45
C THR A 651 -0.13 38.45 -17.77
N ILE A 652 -1.12 38.89 -16.98
CA ILE A 652 -1.75 40.22 -17.16
C ILE A 652 -0.70 41.31 -16.96
N ARG A 653 0.14 41.24 -15.95
CA ARG A 653 1.23 42.20 -15.72
C ARG A 653 2.21 42.20 -16.90
N ASN A 654 2.61 41.05 -17.39
CA ASN A 654 3.50 40.96 -18.55
C ASN A 654 2.90 41.58 -19.81
N MET A 655 1.60 41.43 -20.02
CA MET A 655 0.90 42.12 -21.11
C MET A 655 0.90 43.63 -20.93
N LEU A 656 0.43 44.13 -19.79
CA LEU A 656 0.26 45.55 -19.56
C LEU A 656 1.57 46.37 -19.52
N THR A 657 2.69 45.74 -19.09
CA THR A 657 4.01 46.45 -19.02
C THR A 657 4.64 46.75 -20.37
N GLY A 658 4.09 46.28 -21.50
CA GLY A 658 4.61 46.52 -22.86
C GLY A 658 3.77 47.50 -23.68
N LEU A 659 2.60 47.90 -23.21
CA LEU A 659 1.68 48.74 -23.96
C LEU A 659 2.05 50.23 -23.86
N TRP A 660 2.40 50.85 -24.98
CA TRP A 660 2.88 52.22 -25.04
C TRP A 660 1.86 53.18 -25.76
N SER A 661 0.91 52.62 -26.55
CA SER A 661 -0.11 53.38 -27.24
C SER A 661 -1.47 53.28 -26.56
N LYS A 662 -2.29 54.31 -26.74
CA LYS A 662 -3.66 54.34 -26.22
C LYS A 662 -4.54 53.27 -26.88
N GLU A 663 -4.33 53.00 -28.17
CA GLU A 663 -5.11 52.03 -28.94
C GLU A 663 -4.81 50.57 -28.49
N GLU A 664 -3.55 50.26 -28.18
CA GLU A 664 -3.14 48.96 -27.63
C GLU A 664 -3.73 48.72 -26.23
N LEU A 665 -3.74 49.76 -25.38
CA LEU A 665 -4.34 49.70 -24.06
C LEU A 665 -5.85 49.50 -24.13
N GLU A 666 -6.56 50.21 -25.04
CA GLU A 666 -7.98 50.02 -25.25
C GLU A 666 -8.33 48.59 -25.74
N ARG A 667 -7.52 48.02 -26.64
CA ARG A 667 -7.70 46.62 -27.08
C ARG A 667 -7.47 45.63 -25.93
N ALA A 668 -6.41 45.77 -25.14
CA ALA A 668 -6.13 44.91 -24.01
C ALA A 668 -7.22 44.98 -22.91
N VAL A 669 -7.72 46.19 -22.64
CA VAL A 669 -8.83 46.41 -21.68
C VAL A 669 -10.10 45.75 -22.19
N ALA A 670 -10.47 45.91 -23.47
CA ALA A 670 -11.62 45.24 -24.05
C ALA A 670 -11.56 43.72 -23.94
N MET A 671 -10.38 43.12 -24.16
CA MET A 671 -10.17 41.68 -23.99
C MET A 671 -10.29 41.21 -22.53
N LEU A 672 -9.87 42.04 -21.56
CA LEU A 672 -10.01 41.75 -20.14
C LEU A 672 -11.47 41.90 -19.66
N GLU A 673 -12.22 42.90 -20.25
CA GLU A 673 -13.64 43.06 -19.99
C GLU A 673 -14.46 41.90 -20.55
N ASP A 674 -14.13 41.41 -21.75
CA ASP A 674 -14.76 40.20 -22.33
C ASP A 674 -14.48 38.96 -21.46
N LEU A 675 -13.28 38.82 -20.90
CA LEU A 675 -12.92 37.79 -19.92
C LEU A 675 -13.80 37.90 -18.66
N GLN A 676 -13.95 39.09 -18.11
CA GLN A 676 -14.72 39.32 -16.89
C GLN A 676 -16.22 39.02 -17.12
N MET A 677 -16.72 39.26 -18.32
CA MET A 677 -18.10 38.91 -18.70
C MET A 677 -18.27 37.40 -18.93
N SER A 678 -17.26 36.69 -19.41
CA SER A 678 -17.29 35.24 -19.67
C SER A 678 -17.09 34.40 -18.41
N VAL A 679 -16.39 34.93 -17.40
CA VAL A 679 -16.07 34.27 -16.08
C VAL A 679 -17.09 34.67 -15.00
N GLY A 680 -18.15 35.42 -15.40
CA GLY A 680 -19.14 35.99 -14.46
C GLY A 680 -19.42 35.10 -13.24
N TYR A 681 -19.15 35.64 -12.06
CA TYR A 681 -19.44 35.14 -10.68
C TYR A 681 -18.35 34.46 -9.85
N GLN A 682 -17.06 34.64 -10.07
CA GLN A 682 -16.10 34.12 -9.10
C GLN A 682 -14.97 35.05 -8.61
N LEU A 683 -15.06 36.36 -8.81
CA LEU A 683 -14.04 37.31 -8.33
C LEU A 683 -14.54 38.34 -7.30
N GLU A 684 -15.64 38.10 -6.58
CA GLU A 684 -16.08 39.01 -5.53
C GLU A 684 -15.78 38.63 -4.09
N ASP A 685 -15.05 37.53 -3.81
CA ASP A 685 -14.72 37.16 -2.41
C ASP A 685 -13.32 36.50 -2.28
N GLU A 686 -12.20 37.24 -2.65
CA GLU A 686 -10.86 37.00 -2.13
C GLU A 686 -10.04 38.29 -2.03
#